data_e25f6f6719a5eb2d30bad1b715cf3012
#
_entry.id   e25f6f6719a5eb2d30bad1b715cf3012
#
_cell.length_a   1.000
_cell.length_b   1.000
_cell.length_c   1.000
_cell.angle_alpha   90.00
_cell.angle_beta   90.00
_cell.angle_gamma   90.00
#
_symmetry.space_group_name_H-M   'P 1'
#
loop_
_entity.id
_entity.type
_entity.pdbx_description
1 polymer ?
#
loop_
_entity_poly.entity_id
_entity_poly.type
_entity_poly.pdbx_seq_one_letter_code
_entity_poly.pdbx_strand_id
1 'polypeptide(L)'
;MLALACAGLLATTASATPTGVTVNGVALDDDISSSGTGWSYAAYTLTLSGAGPFTLSGTNEWGMVRVVVSANVTSTVTLSNLTLRATSNNQCAFELGTNANVSLFLTGTNTLASGATQAGLAVAAGRTLSITNTPGDEASALTVTGGDRGAGIGGGEGGDSGTVMISGGTVTALGGYQGAGIGGTVTISGGTLTATGGWDGNGGAGIGGGYGGAGGTVTIVGGTVTAQGGYQSAGIGGGRNGAGGTVDVSGGTLMATAGNEGAGIGGGYQGNGGMVTISGGTVTASSGSEGAGIGGGYYGDGGTVTATSGTSDANGYAAGIGGGHHGAGGTVTATGGLYGAGIGGGYYGAGGTVTISGGIVFTRGKSGGADIGPGSGGSVSGANTFTGGSIRLANSTIAPAPSNGTVRVWCVTVPYLTPNAAATVNGLDPYNVNGLAADENGKLYLWLPNNVYTFTTSGGDWDYAVTVANADATAKPLGYITFSSAEFFKITVPPKSWNATLSYSANTIKWYEITASAGTTIAANYTNGAYKLYFRGTGNSRISGYYGSEWAIVADPGTVACSGNIETLLDHATVTAGAHPAMTTNCFSFLFCNCTALSSAPALPATTLAKSCYYRMFAGCTGLTNAPALPATTLAEGCYQEMFDGCTGIVLNTEGPGMPWSIPANADAAGATDWNIDMFAGTGGTFTGAPAIGETYYLASGLPAAPAFAADGEGFVIGDGTATIKIDNAESGLWYTVYRVDDLTQTNWVKIGDSIQATGSQVIFTIPRDPTVPRRFFKVVTSFTAP
;
A
#
# COMPACT_ATOMS: atom_id res chain seq x y z
N MET A 1 31.73 93.86 30.20
CA MET A 1 31.91 93.12 28.99
C MET A 1 31.33 91.73 29.18
N LEU A 2 30.33 91.43 28.49
CA LEU A 2 29.48 90.26 28.58
C LEU A 2 30.17 89.15 27.85
N ALA A 3 30.43 87.96 28.47
CA ALA A 3 30.87 86.75 27.84
C ALA A 3 29.69 85.77 27.81
N LEU A 4 29.12 85.51 26.57
CA LEU A 4 28.05 84.59 26.37
C LEU A 4 28.64 83.15 26.22
N ALA A 5 28.37 82.29 27.20
CA ALA A 5 28.70 80.86 27.07
C ALA A 5 27.62 80.17 26.34
N CYS A 6 27.95 79.69 25.14
CA CYS A 6 27.07 78.83 24.34
C CYS A 6 27.31 77.35 24.77
N ALA A 7 26.43 76.80 25.59
CA ALA A 7 26.41 75.39 25.92
C ALA A 7 25.79 74.62 24.71
N GLY A 8 26.67 74.02 23.89
CA GLY A 8 26.23 73.09 22.86
C GLY A 8 25.75 71.79 23.51
N LEU A 9 24.47 71.59 23.43
CA LEU A 9 23.87 70.27 23.73
C LEU A 9 24.28 69.30 22.66
N LEU A 10 25.29 68.47 22.87
CA LEU A 10 25.55 67.33 22.08
C LEU A 10 24.45 66.31 22.39
N ALA A 11 23.47 66.21 21.55
CA ALA A 11 22.59 65.04 21.46
C ALA A 11 23.45 63.89 20.95
N THR A 12 23.88 63.05 21.88
CA THR A 12 24.41 61.75 21.47
C THR A 12 23.23 60.99 20.94
N THR A 13 23.11 60.90 19.59
CA THR A 13 22.27 59.90 18.98
C THR A 13 22.81 58.52 19.40
N ALA A 14 22.13 57.88 20.31
CA ALA A 14 22.40 56.49 20.58
C ALA A 14 22.35 55.76 19.23
N SER A 15 23.47 55.18 18.86
CA SER A 15 23.51 54.36 17.64
C SER A 15 22.64 53.13 17.90
N ALA A 16 21.52 53.04 17.20
CA ALA A 16 20.66 51.88 17.30
C ALA A 16 21.48 50.61 16.97
N THR A 17 21.38 49.62 17.83
CA THR A 17 22.05 48.31 17.60
C THR A 17 21.12 47.41 16.76
N PRO A 18 21.53 46.99 15.57
CA PRO A 18 20.71 46.15 14.74
C PRO A 18 20.39 44.81 15.41
N THR A 19 19.12 44.35 15.37
CA THR A 19 18.71 43.05 15.89
C THR A 19 19.19 41.89 15.02
N GLY A 20 19.65 42.21 13.82
CA GLY A 20 19.98 41.24 12.77
C GLY A 20 18.76 40.66 12.04
N VAL A 21 17.53 41.07 12.38
CA VAL A 21 16.28 40.61 11.77
C VAL A 21 15.66 41.67 10.88
N THR A 22 15.04 41.27 9.79
CA THR A 22 14.30 42.13 8.88
C THR A 22 12.86 41.67 8.68
N VAL A 23 11.94 42.60 8.40
CA VAL A 23 10.60 42.35 7.91
C VAL A 23 10.40 43.08 6.60
N ASN A 24 10.08 42.33 5.52
CA ASN A 24 9.97 42.87 4.17
C ASN A 24 11.18 43.72 3.73
N GLY A 25 12.40 43.30 4.16
CA GLY A 25 13.66 44.03 3.89
C GLY A 25 13.92 45.25 4.81
N VAL A 26 13.01 45.58 5.73
CA VAL A 26 13.22 46.62 6.71
C VAL A 26 13.92 46.05 7.94
N ALA A 27 15.09 46.59 8.29
CA ALA A 27 15.84 46.16 9.48
C ALA A 27 15.13 46.58 10.77
N LEU A 28 15.18 45.74 11.80
CA LEU A 28 14.66 46.00 13.13
C LEU A 28 15.84 46.36 14.03
N ASP A 29 15.73 47.45 14.78
CA ASP A 29 16.75 47.98 15.69
C ASP A 29 16.26 47.89 17.14
N ASP A 30 17.15 47.55 18.07
CA ASP A 30 16.82 47.22 19.45
C ASP A 30 16.05 48.32 20.18
N ASP A 31 16.46 49.57 20.00
CA ASP A 31 15.94 50.72 20.75
C ASP A 31 14.90 51.55 19.95
N ILE A 32 14.54 51.16 18.73
CA ILE A 32 13.68 51.94 17.89
C ILE A 32 12.40 51.22 17.55
N SER A 33 11.25 51.75 17.97
CA SER A 33 9.96 51.27 17.49
C SER A 33 9.80 51.58 16.02
N SER A 34 9.47 50.55 15.24
CA SER A 34 9.25 50.70 13.81
C SER A 34 7.93 50.03 13.39
N SER A 35 7.38 50.46 12.29
CA SER A 35 6.12 49.89 11.77
C SER A 35 6.04 50.01 10.26
N GLY A 36 5.18 49.17 9.68
CA GLY A 36 4.83 49.19 8.28
C GLY A 36 3.40 48.67 8.08
N THR A 37 3.03 48.49 6.84
CA THR A 37 1.67 48.00 6.54
C THR A 37 1.43 46.61 7.17
N GLY A 38 0.56 46.56 8.18
CA GLY A 38 0.14 45.36 8.85
C GLY A 38 1.16 44.75 9.85
N TRP A 39 2.21 45.49 10.22
CA TRP A 39 3.17 45.07 11.23
C TRP A 39 3.69 46.25 12.07
N SER A 40 4.12 45.95 13.29
CA SER A 40 4.81 46.89 14.16
C SER A 40 5.88 46.17 14.99
N TYR A 41 6.95 46.85 15.30
CA TYR A 41 8.02 46.38 16.18
C TYR A 41 8.24 47.32 17.35
N ALA A 42 8.27 46.78 18.54
CA ALA A 42 8.59 47.53 19.75
C ALA A 42 9.01 46.53 20.85
N ALA A 43 9.97 46.92 21.71
CA ALA A 43 10.41 46.14 22.86
C ALA A 43 10.69 44.65 22.49
N TYR A 44 11.48 44.43 21.47
CA TYR A 44 11.87 43.12 20.92
C TYR A 44 10.72 42.26 20.42
N THR A 45 9.53 42.81 20.25
CA THR A 45 8.38 42.09 19.73
C THR A 45 7.97 42.62 18.36
N LEU A 46 8.10 41.77 17.33
CA LEU A 46 7.49 41.99 16.00
C LEU A 46 6.05 41.50 16.02
N THR A 47 5.10 42.40 15.94
CA THR A 47 3.67 42.09 15.88
C THR A 47 3.17 42.16 14.44
N LEU A 48 2.64 41.05 13.91
CA LEU A 48 2.00 40.97 12.64
C LEU A 48 0.48 41.10 12.81
N SER A 49 -0.08 42.21 12.37
CA SER A 49 -1.51 42.55 12.55
C SER A 49 -2.29 42.53 11.24
N GLY A 50 -1.62 42.29 10.11
CA GLY A 50 -2.21 42.26 8.78
C GLY A 50 -2.18 40.90 8.11
N ALA A 51 -2.78 40.81 6.92
CA ALA A 51 -2.82 39.57 6.13
C ALA A 51 -1.46 39.19 5.49
N GLY A 52 -0.53 40.16 5.42
CA GLY A 52 0.73 39.96 4.71
C GLY A 52 0.59 40.21 3.19
N PRO A 53 1.46 39.62 2.34
CA PRO A 53 2.55 38.71 2.73
C PRO A 53 3.67 39.41 3.50
N PHE A 54 4.23 38.74 4.50
CA PHE A 54 5.41 39.19 5.22
C PHE A 54 6.59 38.27 4.91
N THR A 55 7.77 38.85 4.64
CA THR A 55 9.02 38.08 4.55
C THR A 55 9.88 38.42 5.74
N LEU A 56 10.19 37.43 6.54
CA LEU A 56 11.05 37.55 7.72
C LEU A 56 12.39 36.88 7.42
N SER A 57 13.50 37.61 7.65
CA SER A 57 14.83 37.08 7.41
C SER A 57 15.86 37.58 8.40
N GLY A 58 17.03 36.89 8.46
CA GLY A 58 18.16 37.29 9.27
C GLY A 58 18.31 36.51 10.56
N THR A 59 19.28 36.88 11.39
CA THR A 59 19.67 36.14 12.59
C THR A 59 19.64 37.05 13.81
N ASN A 60 18.86 36.67 14.84
CA ASN A 60 18.89 37.29 16.14
C ASN A 60 19.87 36.54 17.07
N GLU A 61 21.11 37.01 17.15
CA GLU A 61 22.18 36.39 17.97
C GLU A 61 22.00 36.57 19.48
N TRP A 62 21.35 37.66 19.88
CA TRP A 62 21.17 38.04 21.27
C TRP A 62 19.99 37.39 21.97
N GLY A 63 19.15 36.66 21.24
CA GLY A 63 18.08 35.85 21.80
C GLY A 63 16.87 36.61 22.35
N MET A 64 16.60 37.83 21.88
CA MET A 64 15.53 38.68 22.43
C MET A 64 14.34 38.86 21.47
N VAL A 65 14.56 38.87 20.15
CA VAL A 65 13.49 39.14 19.20
C VAL A 65 12.52 37.98 19.11
N ARG A 66 11.24 38.26 19.19
CA ARG A 66 10.14 37.32 18.98
C ARG A 66 9.13 37.85 17.97
N VAL A 67 8.37 36.93 17.35
CA VAL A 67 7.26 37.28 16.45
C VAL A 67 5.93 36.88 17.07
N VAL A 68 4.96 37.77 17.01
CA VAL A 68 3.58 37.54 17.46
C VAL A 68 2.62 37.88 16.34
N VAL A 69 1.80 36.91 15.91
CA VAL A 69 0.67 37.21 15.02
C VAL A 69 -0.52 37.61 15.90
N SER A 70 -1.17 38.73 15.57
CA SER A 70 -2.29 39.23 16.37
C SER A 70 -3.50 38.27 16.37
N ALA A 71 -4.35 38.41 17.38
CA ALA A 71 -5.58 37.64 17.49
C ALA A 71 -6.52 37.88 16.30
N ASN A 72 -7.24 36.84 15.85
CA ASN A 72 -8.19 36.85 14.76
C ASN A 72 -7.61 37.27 13.39
N VAL A 73 -6.30 37.13 13.20
CA VAL A 73 -5.60 37.47 11.95
C VAL A 73 -5.37 36.20 11.11
N THR A 74 -5.72 36.29 9.83
CA THR A 74 -5.24 35.34 8.83
C THR A 74 -4.08 35.99 8.10
N SER A 75 -2.90 35.37 8.14
CA SER A 75 -1.65 35.96 7.64
C SER A 75 -0.82 34.97 6.82
N THR A 76 -0.16 35.50 5.80
CA THR A 76 0.86 34.78 5.02
C THR A 76 2.24 35.29 5.40
N VAL A 77 3.11 34.37 5.83
CA VAL A 77 4.47 34.66 6.29
C VAL A 77 5.48 33.78 5.60
N THR A 78 6.52 34.38 5.02
CA THR A 78 7.66 33.64 4.48
C THR A 78 8.83 33.77 5.45
N LEU A 79 9.39 32.64 5.89
CA LEU A 79 10.66 32.61 6.60
C LEU A 79 11.78 32.37 5.57
N SER A 80 12.76 33.28 5.52
CA SER A 80 13.85 33.24 4.55
C SER A 80 15.20 33.30 5.25
N ASN A 81 15.81 32.18 5.53
CA ASN A 81 17.07 32.10 6.30
C ASN A 81 16.95 32.82 7.65
N LEU A 82 15.87 32.58 8.37
CA LEU A 82 15.56 33.25 9.64
C LEU A 82 16.03 32.42 10.82
N THR A 83 16.79 33.01 11.76
CA THR A 83 17.12 32.44 13.06
C THR A 83 16.59 33.31 14.19
N LEU A 84 15.65 32.80 14.98
CA LEU A 84 15.13 33.45 16.19
C LEU A 84 15.37 32.58 17.42
N ARG A 85 15.92 33.17 18.46
CA ARG A 85 16.11 32.51 19.77
C ARG A 85 15.51 33.39 20.84
N ALA A 86 14.36 33.05 21.39
CA ALA A 86 13.72 33.80 22.48
C ALA A 86 13.95 33.12 23.82
N THR A 87 15.20 32.75 24.12
CA THR A 87 15.55 31.91 25.27
C THR A 87 15.69 32.69 26.58
N SER A 88 15.90 34.01 26.52
CA SER A 88 16.28 34.83 27.70
C SER A 88 15.14 35.20 28.63
N ASN A 89 13.87 35.20 28.22
CA ASN A 89 12.75 35.75 28.99
C ASN A 89 11.53 34.83 29.08
N ASN A 90 11.73 33.49 28.96
CA ASN A 90 10.62 32.54 28.96
C ASN A 90 9.53 32.92 27.91
N GLN A 91 9.96 33.34 26.74
CA GLN A 91 9.09 33.78 25.64
C GLN A 91 9.12 32.77 24.47
N CYS A 92 8.07 32.80 23.68
CA CYS A 92 8.00 32.03 22.45
C CYS A 92 8.70 32.77 21.31
N ALA A 93 9.49 32.07 20.48
CA ALA A 93 10.13 32.69 19.31
C ALA A 93 9.13 33.15 18.26
N PHE A 94 8.10 32.34 18.01
CA PHE A 94 7.01 32.66 17.09
C PHE A 94 5.68 32.22 17.70
N GLU A 95 4.78 33.14 17.93
CA GLU A 95 3.49 32.92 18.58
C GLU A 95 2.32 33.34 17.70
N LEU A 96 1.33 32.46 17.54
CA LEU A 96 0.04 32.74 16.95
C LEU A 96 -0.91 33.29 18.05
N GLY A 97 -1.55 34.42 17.81
CA GLY A 97 -2.59 34.98 18.69
C GLY A 97 -3.87 34.13 18.64
N THR A 98 -4.80 34.40 19.55
CA THR A 98 -6.07 33.66 19.62
C THR A 98 -6.81 33.70 18.28
N ASN A 99 -7.28 32.53 17.80
CA ASN A 99 -7.96 32.34 16.51
C ASN A 99 -7.15 32.82 15.29
N ALA A 100 -5.83 32.98 15.40
CA ALA A 100 -5.01 33.30 14.25
C ALA A 100 -4.85 32.07 13.34
N ASN A 101 -4.81 32.35 12.02
CA ASN A 101 -4.56 31.36 10.98
C ASN A 101 -3.35 31.83 10.16
N VAL A 102 -2.26 31.05 10.18
CA VAL A 102 -1.00 31.43 9.55
C VAL A 102 -0.59 30.42 8.49
N SER A 103 -0.37 30.91 7.27
CA SER A 103 0.29 30.17 6.19
C SER A 103 1.77 30.53 6.18
N LEU A 104 2.61 29.57 6.56
CA LEU A 104 4.05 29.73 6.68
C LEU A 104 4.75 29.10 5.48
N PHE A 105 5.42 29.93 4.67
CA PHE A 105 6.25 29.49 3.55
C PHE A 105 7.71 29.46 3.95
N LEU A 106 8.41 28.40 3.58
CA LEU A 106 9.83 28.23 3.89
C LEU A 106 10.69 28.53 2.67
N THR A 107 11.77 29.28 2.88
CA THR A 107 12.86 29.52 1.94
C THR A 107 14.18 29.39 2.67
N GLY A 108 15.12 28.58 2.15
CA GLY A 108 16.39 28.34 2.79
C GLY A 108 16.28 27.66 4.16
N THR A 109 17.20 27.93 5.07
CA THR A 109 17.27 27.29 6.40
C THR A 109 16.79 28.20 7.50
N ASN A 110 15.78 27.77 8.26
CA ASN A 110 15.14 28.55 9.31
C ASN A 110 15.22 27.85 10.68
N THR A 111 15.42 28.61 11.75
CA THR A 111 15.52 28.09 13.11
C THR A 111 14.70 28.94 14.07
N LEU A 112 13.86 28.32 14.89
CA LEU A 112 13.08 28.94 15.96
C LEU A 112 13.34 28.19 17.27
N ALA A 113 13.74 28.90 18.33
CA ALA A 113 13.99 28.33 19.65
C ALA A 113 13.42 29.24 20.76
N SER A 114 12.73 28.66 21.72
CA SER A 114 11.98 29.37 22.76
C SER A 114 12.54 29.17 24.18
N GLY A 115 12.08 29.98 25.11
CA GLY A 115 12.43 29.92 26.52
C GLY A 115 11.69 28.81 27.29
N ALA A 116 12.06 28.61 28.54
CA ALA A 116 11.90 27.40 29.34
C ALA A 116 10.51 26.74 29.33
N THR A 117 9.40 27.46 29.38
CA THR A 117 8.06 26.82 29.41
C THR A 117 7.25 27.01 28.12
N GLN A 118 7.89 27.55 27.08
CA GLN A 118 7.21 27.97 25.87
C GLN A 118 7.45 27.00 24.70
N ALA A 119 6.46 26.88 23.81
CA ALA A 119 6.65 26.19 22.53
C ALA A 119 7.62 26.98 21.64
N GLY A 120 8.39 26.27 20.82
CA GLY A 120 9.28 26.89 19.82
C GLY A 120 8.51 27.72 18.78
N LEU A 121 7.42 27.18 18.31
CA LEU A 121 6.38 27.84 17.53
C LEU A 121 5.04 27.56 18.22
N ALA A 122 4.48 28.60 18.85
CA ALA A 122 3.29 28.45 19.69
C ALA A 122 2.01 28.45 18.83
N VAL A 123 1.38 27.28 18.76
CA VAL A 123 0.08 27.05 18.14
C VAL A 123 -0.84 26.46 19.21
N ALA A 124 -1.36 27.29 20.10
CA ALA A 124 -2.27 26.84 21.14
C ALA A 124 -3.69 26.57 20.58
N ALA A 125 -4.59 26.03 21.40
CA ALA A 125 -5.96 25.72 21.00
C ALA A 125 -6.68 26.86 20.27
N GLY A 126 -7.45 26.55 19.24
CA GLY A 126 -8.16 27.53 18.40
C GLY A 126 -7.29 28.26 17.37
N ARG A 127 -6.02 27.93 17.24
CA ARG A 127 -5.09 28.49 16.26
C ARG A 127 -4.75 27.46 15.17
N THR A 128 -4.48 27.97 13.95
CA THR A 128 -4.15 27.10 12.79
C THR A 128 -2.84 27.54 12.15
N LEU A 129 -1.96 26.59 11.91
CA LEU A 129 -0.70 26.79 11.23
C LEU A 129 -0.61 25.85 10.03
N SER A 130 -0.32 26.40 8.84
CA SER A 130 0.02 25.61 7.64
C SER A 130 1.47 25.86 7.27
N ILE A 131 2.28 24.82 7.08
CA ILE A 131 3.70 24.90 6.70
C ILE A 131 3.88 24.26 5.33
N THR A 132 4.55 25.00 4.42
CA THR A 132 4.94 24.50 3.11
C THR A 132 6.24 25.18 2.66
N ASN A 133 6.87 24.64 1.62
CA ASN A 133 8.01 25.33 0.97
C ASN A 133 7.53 26.37 -0.04
N THR A 134 8.35 27.35 -0.30
CA THR A 134 8.15 28.24 -1.44
C THR A 134 8.32 27.43 -2.73
N PRO A 135 7.45 27.60 -3.74
CA PRO A 135 7.57 26.88 -5.00
C PRO A 135 8.97 27.04 -5.63
N GLY A 136 9.60 25.91 -5.96
CA GLY A 136 10.97 25.88 -6.51
C GLY A 136 12.09 25.83 -5.48
N ASP A 137 11.79 25.84 -4.16
CA ASP A 137 12.77 25.65 -3.09
C ASP A 137 12.48 24.35 -2.29
N GLU A 138 12.72 23.23 -2.94
CA GLU A 138 12.51 21.89 -2.36
C GLU A 138 13.46 21.59 -1.18
N ALA A 139 14.57 22.32 -1.05
CA ALA A 139 15.56 22.16 -0.01
C ALA A 139 15.30 23.00 1.24
N SER A 140 14.21 23.75 1.27
CA SER A 140 13.91 24.63 2.41
C SER A 140 13.66 23.83 3.70
N ALA A 141 14.18 24.36 4.81
CA ALA A 141 14.13 23.68 6.10
C ALA A 141 13.69 24.60 7.24
N LEU A 142 13.00 24.00 8.21
CA LEU A 142 12.61 24.66 9.46
C LEU A 142 12.95 23.75 10.64
N THR A 143 13.81 24.23 11.53
CA THR A 143 14.09 23.59 12.84
C THR A 143 13.40 24.39 13.94
N VAL A 144 12.58 23.73 14.75
CA VAL A 144 11.84 24.34 15.85
C VAL A 144 12.14 23.62 17.15
N THR A 145 12.61 24.36 18.18
CA THR A 145 12.95 23.80 19.48
C THR A 145 12.10 24.46 20.57
N GLY A 146 11.36 23.67 21.32
CA GLY A 146 10.62 24.10 22.50
C GLY A 146 11.55 24.30 23.69
N GLY A 147 11.16 25.15 24.64
CA GLY A 147 11.79 25.24 25.95
C GLY A 147 11.45 24.00 26.81
N ASP A 148 12.02 23.90 28.03
CA ASP A 148 11.99 22.68 28.88
C ASP A 148 10.65 21.94 28.97
N ARG A 149 9.53 22.64 28.94
CA ARG A 149 8.18 22.03 29.03
C ARG A 149 7.27 22.38 27.85
N GLY A 150 7.82 23.03 26.83
CA GLY A 150 7.11 23.43 25.64
C GLY A 150 7.24 22.40 24.52
N ALA A 151 6.24 22.30 23.66
CA ALA A 151 6.34 21.56 22.41
C ALA A 151 7.33 22.25 21.44
N GLY A 152 7.94 21.49 20.53
CA GLY A 152 8.61 22.11 19.40
C GLY A 152 7.61 23.01 18.65
N ILE A 153 6.53 22.42 18.15
CA ILE A 153 5.39 23.13 17.53
C ILE A 153 4.12 22.75 18.31
N GLY A 154 3.37 23.73 18.84
CA GLY A 154 2.14 23.43 19.56
C GLY A 154 1.94 24.29 20.80
N GLY A 155 1.53 23.69 21.93
CA GLY A 155 1.33 24.37 23.22
C GLY A 155 2.61 24.52 24.05
N GLY A 156 2.63 25.50 24.93
CA GLY A 156 3.59 25.59 26.05
C GLY A 156 3.21 24.63 27.18
N GLU A 157 3.85 24.84 28.38
CA GLU A 157 3.59 24.02 29.57
C GLU A 157 2.11 23.96 29.93
N GLY A 158 1.52 22.74 29.94
CA GLY A 158 0.11 22.52 30.32
C GLY A 158 -0.91 23.14 29.37
N GLY A 159 -0.50 23.69 28.24
CA GLY A 159 -1.38 24.32 27.27
C GLY A 159 -1.80 23.34 26.18
N ASP A 160 -3.10 23.34 25.82
CA ASP A 160 -3.61 22.59 24.69
C ASP A 160 -3.05 23.14 23.38
N SER A 161 -2.76 22.24 22.44
CA SER A 161 -2.26 22.60 21.12
C SER A 161 -3.40 22.77 20.11
N GLY A 162 -3.18 23.59 19.08
CA GLY A 162 -4.11 23.86 17.98
C GLY A 162 -3.94 22.89 16.81
N THR A 163 -4.15 23.41 15.60
CA THR A 163 -4.07 22.63 14.36
C THR A 163 -2.79 22.95 13.58
N VAL A 164 -2.04 21.94 13.20
CA VAL A 164 -0.81 22.05 12.41
C VAL A 164 -0.95 21.23 11.13
N MET A 165 -0.74 21.87 9.98
CA MET A 165 -0.75 21.22 8.67
C MET A 165 0.64 21.34 8.01
N ILE A 166 1.21 20.26 7.52
CA ILE A 166 2.51 20.23 6.82
C ILE A 166 2.30 19.63 5.44
N SER A 167 2.59 20.42 4.41
CA SER A 167 2.42 19.99 3.02
C SER A 167 3.71 20.05 2.19
N GLY A 168 4.82 20.57 2.74
CA GLY A 168 6.09 20.64 2.04
C GLY A 168 7.26 21.08 2.92
N GLY A 169 8.46 21.09 2.37
CA GLY A 169 9.71 21.42 3.05
C GLY A 169 10.21 20.34 4.01
N THR A 170 11.35 20.61 4.65
CA THR A 170 11.92 19.76 5.69
C THR A 170 11.68 20.38 7.05
N VAL A 171 10.86 19.75 7.90
CA VAL A 171 10.51 20.26 9.23
C VAL A 171 11.12 19.37 10.31
N THR A 172 11.90 19.97 11.23
CA THR A 172 12.42 19.30 12.41
C THR A 172 11.83 19.97 13.65
N ALA A 173 11.04 19.25 14.43
CA ALA A 173 10.37 19.74 15.63
C ALA A 173 10.86 18.99 16.86
N LEU A 174 11.50 19.71 17.78
CA LEU A 174 12.11 19.17 19.00
C LEU A 174 11.35 19.69 20.22
N GLY A 175 10.70 18.81 20.95
CA GLY A 175 10.11 19.13 22.25
C GLY A 175 11.17 19.37 23.31
N GLY A 176 10.89 20.26 24.26
CA GLY A 176 11.70 20.38 25.49
C GLY A 176 11.48 19.19 26.41
N TYR A 177 12.08 19.19 27.59
CA TYR A 177 12.14 18.13 28.59
C TYR A 177 10.86 17.30 28.79
N GLN A 178 9.68 17.92 28.81
CA GLN A 178 8.36 17.30 28.95
C GLN A 178 7.44 17.55 27.70
N GLY A 179 7.97 18.24 26.71
CA GLY A 179 7.22 18.68 25.55
C GLY A 179 7.12 17.61 24.49
N ALA A 180 6.07 17.63 23.71
CA ALA A 180 5.98 16.88 22.46
C ALA A 180 6.84 17.53 21.36
N GLY A 181 7.31 16.75 20.39
CA GLY A 181 7.90 17.34 19.18
C GLY A 181 6.87 18.23 18.47
N ILE A 182 5.70 17.66 18.14
CA ILE A 182 4.53 18.42 17.65
C ILE A 182 3.30 18.03 18.46
N GLY A 183 2.55 19.02 18.98
CA GLY A 183 1.30 18.79 19.72
C GLY A 183 0.05 19.10 18.90
N GLY A 184 -1.10 18.55 19.32
CA GLY A 184 -2.44 18.93 18.85
C GLY A 184 -3.01 18.08 17.72
N THR A 185 -3.79 18.73 16.86
CA THR A 185 -4.32 18.12 15.62
C THR A 185 -3.31 18.33 14.50
N VAL A 186 -2.76 17.26 13.97
CA VAL A 186 -1.66 17.31 13.00
C VAL A 186 -2.08 16.63 11.69
N THR A 187 -1.93 17.34 10.57
CA THR A 187 -2.15 16.77 9.23
C THR A 187 -0.88 16.88 8.39
N ILE A 188 -0.40 15.78 7.85
CA ILE A 188 0.79 15.73 7.00
C ILE A 188 0.39 15.21 5.63
N SER A 189 0.52 16.05 4.61
CA SER A 189 0.19 15.72 3.22
C SER A 189 1.41 15.67 2.30
N GLY A 190 2.58 16.15 2.76
CA GLY A 190 3.81 16.18 1.98
C GLY A 190 5.02 16.62 2.80
N GLY A 191 6.18 16.74 2.15
CA GLY A 191 7.43 17.12 2.78
C GLY A 191 8.08 16.01 3.62
N THR A 192 9.10 16.42 4.38
CA THR A 192 9.83 15.54 5.32
C THR A 192 9.70 16.09 6.73
N LEU A 193 9.15 15.30 7.65
CA LEU A 193 8.98 15.66 9.05
C LEU A 193 9.83 14.77 9.96
N THR A 194 10.62 15.39 10.84
CA THR A 194 11.24 14.74 12.00
C THR A 194 10.72 15.39 13.27
N ALA A 195 9.98 14.64 14.09
CA ALA A 195 9.42 15.12 15.34
C ALA A 195 9.94 14.31 16.52
N THR A 196 10.58 14.96 17.50
CA THR A 196 11.20 14.30 18.66
C THR A 196 10.64 14.89 19.95
N GLY A 197 10.08 14.04 20.79
CA GLY A 197 9.67 14.42 22.15
C GLY A 197 10.82 14.51 23.13
N GLY A 198 10.61 15.18 24.26
CA GLY A 198 11.63 15.40 25.27
C GLY A 198 12.15 14.15 25.98
N TRP A 199 13.44 14.06 26.30
CA TRP A 199 14.12 12.81 26.66
C TRP A 199 14.34 12.54 28.15
N ASP A 200 14.32 13.55 29.03
CA ASP A 200 14.74 13.36 30.43
C ASP A 200 13.58 12.99 31.38
N GLY A 201 13.47 11.71 31.72
CA GLY A 201 12.69 11.18 32.84
C GLY A 201 11.15 11.32 32.79
N ASN A 202 10.60 12.29 32.05
CA ASN A 202 9.17 12.56 31.90
C ASN A 202 8.87 13.04 30.47
N GLY A 203 9.06 12.17 29.46
CA GLY A 203 9.04 12.57 28.06
C GLY A 203 7.68 12.91 27.49
N GLY A 204 7.67 13.69 26.40
CA GLY A 204 6.53 13.87 25.50
C GLY A 204 6.60 12.95 24.29
N ALA A 205 5.50 12.80 23.58
CA ALA A 205 5.46 12.06 22.32
C ALA A 205 6.26 12.79 21.21
N GLY A 206 6.72 12.05 20.20
CA GLY A 206 7.24 12.67 18.98
C GLY A 206 6.18 13.56 18.34
N ILE A 207 4.98 12.99 18.08
CA ILE A 207 3.78 13.73 17.65
C ILE A 207 2.63 13.35 18.59
N GLY A 208 2.04 14.35 19.28
CA GLY A 208 0.89 14.13 20.19
C GLY A 208 1.01 14.82 21.52
N GLY A 209 0.89 14.07 22.62
CA GLY A 209 0.86 14.61 23.98
C GLY A 209 2.24 14.93 24.55
N GLY A 210 2.36 16.02 25.31
CA GLY A 210 3.44 16.22 26.30
C GLY A 210 3.26 15.30 27.49
N TYR A 211 4.06 15.44 28.55
CA TYR A 211 3.94 14.69 29.80
C TYR A 211 2.50 14.72 30.35
N GLY A 212 1.93 13.57 30.63
CA GLY A 212 0.52 13.43 31.07
C GLY A 212 -0.52 13.70 29.98
N GLY A 213 -0.11 14.22 28.82
CA GLY A 213 -1.00 14.56 27.72
C GLY A 213 -1.38 13.35 26.86
N ALA A 214 -2.65 13.23 26.53
CA ALA A 214 -3.10 12.28 25.54
C ALA A 214 -2.63 12.69 24.12
N GLY A 215 -2.52 11.72 23.23
CA GLY A 215 -2.29 11.98 21.81
C GLY A 215 -3.50 12.69 21.21
N GLY A 216 -3.27 13.72 20.39
CA GLY A 216 -4.32 14.42 19.65
C GLY A 216 -4.84 13.60 18.47
N THR A 217 -5.23 14.29 17.40
CA THR A 217 -5.58 13.65 16.12
C THR A 217 -4.44 13.83 15.13
N VAL A 218 -3.93 12.76 14.58
CA VAL A 218 -2.82 12.77 13.61
C VAL A 218 -3.28 12.11 12.31
N THR A 219 -3.24 12.84 11.19
CA THR A 219 -3.62 12.36 9.86
C THR A 219 -2.42 12.44 8.93
N ILE A 220 -2.03 11.33 8.34
CA ILE A 220 -0.91 11.24 7.38
C ILE A 220 -1.46 10.73 6.05
N VAL A 221 -1.48 11.62 5.05
CA VAL A 221 -1.94 11.30 3.70
C VAL A 221 -0.78 11.25 2.71
N GLY A 222 0.42 11.73 3.09
CA GLY A 222 1.61 11.74 2.24
C GLY A 222 2.86 12.18 2.98
N GLY A 223 3.98 12.30 2.27
CA GLY A 223 5.27 12.72 2.81
C GLY A 223 6.05 11.62 3.55
N THR A 224 7.18 12.00 4.14
CA THR A 224 8.02 11.12 4.97
C THR A 224 8.03 11.63 6.40
N VAL A 225 7.59 10.79 7.35
CA VAL A 225 7.43 11.16 8.75
C VAL A 225 8.28 10.26 9.63
N THR A 226 9.15 10.87 10.43
CA THR A 226 9.89 10.21 11.52
C THR A 226 9.46 10.83 12.84
N ALA A 227 8.81 10.03 13.68
CA ALA A 227 8.33 10.46 15.00
C ALA A 227 9.03 9.65 16.10
N GLN A 228 9.76 10.32 16.99
CA GLN A 228 10.47 9.68 18.09
C GLN A 228 9.94 10.19 19.42
N GLY A 229 9.39 9.28 20.22
CA GLY A 229 8.97 9.55 21.58
C GLY A 229 10.15 9.80 22.52
N GLY A 230 9.97 10.66 23.48
CA GLY A 230 10.86 10.81 24.63
C GLY A 230 10.74 9.64 25.60
N TYR A 231 11.43 9.75 26.75
CA TYR A 231 11.42 8.70 27.76
C TYR A 231 9.99 8.32 28.18
N GLN A 232 9.64 7.04 28.12
CA GLN A 232 8.33 6.48 28.46
C GLN A 232 7.13 7.01 27.64
N SER A 233 7.38 7.55 26.46
CA SER A 233 6.33 8.16 25.63
C SER A 233 6.18 7.46 24.27
N ALA A 234 5.05 7.63 23.63
CA ALA A 234 4.82 7.09 22.31
C ALA A 234 5.63 7.85 21.22
N GLY A 235 5.97 7.16 20.13
CA GLY A 235 6.44 7.84 18.92
C GLY A 235 5.37 8.79 18.38
N ILE A 236 4.15 8.25 18.16
CA ILE A 236 2.94 9.03 17.87
C ILE A 236 1.86 8.66 18.88
N GLY A 237 1.30 9.64 19.58
CA GLY A 237 0.22 9.43 20.53
C GLY A 237 0.46 10.06 21.89
N GLY A 238 0.30 9.27 22.98
CA GLY A 238 0.42 9.78 24.33
C GLY A 238 1.86 10.09 24.77
N GLY A 239 2.06 11.17 25.52
CA GLY A 239 3.23 11.35 26.35
C GLY A 239 3.25 10.34 27.50
N ARG A 240 4.26 10.39 28.38
CA ARG A 240 4.28 9.53 29.57
C ARG A 240 2.96 9.65 30.34
N ASN A 241 2.31 8.55 30.70
CA ASN A 241 0.99 8.43 31.31
C ASN A 241 -0.18 8.91 30.43
N GLY A 242 0.05 9.31 29.19
CA GLY A 242 -0.98 9.74 28.25
C GLY A 242 -1.49 8.58 27.40
N ALA A 243 -2.82 8.54 27.17
CA ALA A 243 -3.42 7.61 26.21
C ALA A 243 -3.07 8.00 24.76
N GLY A 244 -3.11 7.03 23.87
CA GLY A 244 -2.89 7.24 22.45
C GLY A 244 -4.03 7.97 21.77
N GLY A 245 -4.08 8.98 21.13
CA GLY A 245 -5.20 9.68 20.45
C GLY A 245 -5.79 8.92 19.28
N THR A 246 -6.11 9.65 18.22
CA THR A 246 -6.54 9.09 16.94
C THR A 246 -5.45 9.26 15.89
N VAL A 247 -5.05 8.18 15.23
CA VAL A 247 -4.03 8.21 14.17
C VAL A 247 -4.62 7.59 12.90
N ASP A 248 -4.60 8.33 11.80
CA ASP A 248 -5.11 7.93 10.51
C ASP A 248 -4.01 8.03 9.45
N VAL A 249 -3.62 6.90 8.85
CA VAL A 249 -2.59 6.84 7.81
C VAL A 249 -3.21 6.31 6.52
N SER A 250 -3.28 7.15 5.51
CA SER A 250 -3.80 6.79 4.19
C SER A 250 -2.75 6.85 3.08
N GLY A 251 -1.53 7.34 3.39
CA GLY A 251 -0.43 7.40 2.43
C GLY A 251 0.89 7.80 3.07
N GLY A 252 1.94 7.95 2.26
CA GLY A 252 3.28 8.33 2.71
C GLY A 252 4.08 7.22 3.39
N THR A 253 5.22 7.61 4.00
CA THR A 253 6.09 6.73 4.77
C THR A 253 6.18 7.22 6.20
N LEU A 254 5.81 6.38 7.16
CA LEU A 254 5.82 6.66 8.58
C LEU A 254 6.78 5.74 9.32
N MET A 255 7.71 6.32 10.08
CA MET A 255 8.50 5.63 11.09
C MET A 255 8.20 6.24 12.46
N ALA A 256 7.58 5.46 13.35
CA ALA A 256 7.24 5.86 14.70
C ALA A 256 7.99 4.99 15.71
N THR A 257 8.87 5.61 16.50
CA THR A 257 9.69 4.91 17.51
C THR A 257 9.37 5.48 18.89
N ALA A 258 8.99 4.61 19.81
CA ALA A 258 8.75 5.02 21.21
C ALA A 258 10.05 5.25 21.97
N GLY A 259 9.93 5.96 23.07
CA GLY A 259 10.89 5.86 24.17
C GLY A 259 10.75 4.54 24.94
N ASN A 260 11.50 4.39 26.04
CA ASN A 260 11.37 3.22 26.93
C ASN A 260 9.90 3.03 27.34
N GLU A 261 9.36 1.84 27.31
CA GLU A 261 8.04 1.48 27.84
C GLU A 261 6.81 2.13 27.11
N GLY A 262 7.01 2.98 26.10
CA GLY A 262 5.95 3.53 25.28
C GLY A 262 5.62 2.65 24.07
N ALA A 263 4.46 2.87 23.46
CA ALA A 263 4.10 2.26 22.18
C ALA A 263 4.70 3.04 21.00
N GLY A 264 5.07 2.37 19.90
CA GLY A 264 5.49 3.07 18.68
C GLY A 264 4.42 4.04 18.21
N ILE A 265 3.17 3.54 18.06
CA ILE A 265 1.96 4.36 17.84
C ILE A 265 0.95 3.98 18.92
N GLY A 266 0.51 4.94 19.75
CA GLY A 266 -0.49 4.70 20.78
C GLY A 266 -0.18 5.31 22.13
N GLY A 267 -0.28 4.52 23.23
CA GLY A 267 -0.10 5.01 24.58
C GLY A 267 1.37 5.20 25.00
N GLY A 268 1.63 6.17 25.86
CA GLY A 268 2.85 6.24 26.67
C GLY A 268 2.80 5.22 27.82
N TYR A 269 3.77 5.28 28.75
CA TYR A 269 3.77 4.48 29.98
C TYR A 269 2.41 4.56 30.69
N GLN A 270 1.78 3.46 31.03
CA GLN A 270 0.43 3.37 31.59
C GLN A 270 -0.70 3.93 30.69
N GLY A 271 -0.40 4.37 29.50
CA GLY A 271 -1.41 4.85 28.54
C GLY A 271 -2.00 3.75 27.67
N ASN A 272 -3.31 3.72 27.55
CA ASN A 272 -3.99 2.84 26.59
C ASN A 272 -3.72 3.29 25.16
N GLY A 273 -3.77 2.32 24.20
CA GLY A 273 -3.57 2.58 22.80
C GLY A 273 -4.72 3.28 22.16
N GLY A 274 -4.93 4.34 21.71
CA GLY A 274 -6.06 5.04 21.10
C GLY A 274 -6.72 4.30 19.92
N MET A 275 -7.12 5.04 18.93
CA MET A 275 -7.65 4.52 17.67
C MET A 275 -6.65 4.73 16.54
N VAL A 276 -6.26 3.66 15.86
CA VAL A 276 -5.31 3.70 14.76
C VAL A 276 -5.93 3.10 13.52
N THR A 277 -5.98 3.87 12.43
CA THR A 277 -6.48 3.41 11.12
C THR A 277 -5.34 3.49 10.11
N ILE A 278 -5.09 2.39 9.40
CA ILE A 278 -4.11 2.33 8.30
C ILE A 278 -4.84 1.88 7.05
N SER A 279 -5.05 2.81 6.12
CA SER A 279 -5.73 2.56 4.85
C SER A 279 -4.80 2.69 3.64
N GLY A 280 -3.51 2.97 3.87
CA GLY A 280 -2.48 3.06 2.82
C GLY A 280 -1.11 3.42 3.39
N GLY A 281 -0.13 3.60 2.51
CA GLY A 281 1.23 3.98 2.86
C GLY A 281 2.08 2.84 3.45
N THR A 282 3.26 3.22 3.96
CA THR A 282 4.18 2.31 4.65
C THR A 282 4.37 2.77 6.09
N VAL A 283 4.02 1.92 7.06
CA VAL A 283 4.08 2.21 8.49
C VAL A 283 5.07 1.28 9.17
N THR A 284 6.06 1.84 9.85
CA THR A 284 6.95 1.12 10.75
C THR A 284 6.76 1.68 12.16
N ALA A 285 6.26 0.86 13.08
CA ALA A 285 6.02 1.25 14.46
C ALA A 285 6.84 0.36 15.40
N SER A 286 7.74 0.97 16.16
CA SER A 286 8.63 0.25 17.08
C SER A 286 8.44 0.75 18.51
N SER A 287 8.15 -0.19 19.42
CA SER A 287 8.07 0.14 20.84
C SER A 287 9.44 0.31 21.48
N GLY A 288 9.43 0.89 22.67
CA GLY A 288 10.51 0.77 23.63
C GLY A 288 10.60 -0.64 24.26
N SER A 289 11.15 -0.75 25.45
CA SER A 289 11.45 -2.04 26.09
C SER A 289 10.23 -2.90 26.45
N GLU A 290 9.06 -2.32 26.68
CA GLU A 290 7.89 -3.06 27.22
C GLU A 290 6.52 -2.62 26.66
N GLY A 291 6.50 -1.73 25.66
CA GLY A 291 5.30 -1.29 24.95
C GLY A 291 4.91 -2.18 23.79
N ALA A 292 3.75 -1.94 23.23
CA ALA A 292 3.33 -2.50 21.95
C ALA A 292 3.96 -1.72 20.78
N GLY A 293 4.17 -2.36 19.63
CA GLY A 293 4.50 -1.64 18.39
C GLY A 293 3.39 -0.63 18.04
N ILE A 294 2.15 -1.12 17.96
CA ILE A 294 0.93 -0.28 17.83
C ILE A 294 -0.02 -0.67 18.96
N GLY A 295 -0.39 0.27 19.83
CA GLY A 295 -1.33 0.00 20.92
C GLY A 295 -0.96 0.60 22.25
N GLY A 296 -1.01 -0.18 23.35
CA GLY A 296 -0.74 0.28 24.70
C GLY A 296 0.76 0.41 25.02
N GLY A 297 1.10 1.36 25.88
CA GLY A 297 2.39 1.38 26.58
C GLY A 297 2.44 0.33 27.71
N TYR A 298 3.47 0.35 28.57
CA TYR A 298 3.80 -0.71 29.56
C TYR A 298 2.58 -1.05 30.40
N TYR A 299 1.76 -0.74 30.93
CA TYR A 299 0.52 -1.19 31.60
C TYR A 299 -0.75 -0.84 30.82
N GLY A 300 -0.59 -0.37 29.57
CA GLY A 300 -1.73 0.12 28.80
C GLY A 300 -2.37 -0.95 27.93
N ASP A 301 -3.68 -0.92 27.85
CA ASP A 301 -4.47 -1.78 26.93
C ASP A 301 -4.32 -1.35 25.47
N GLY A 302 -4.57 -2.28 24.55
CA GLY A 302 -4.22 -2.14 23.13
C GLY A 302 -5.05 -1.16 22.29
N GLY A 303 -6.12 -0.59 22.76
CA GLY A 303 -6.95 0.32 21.93
C GLY A 303 -7.63 -0.37 20.75
N THR A 304 -7.95 0.39 19.71
CA THR A 304 -8.57 -0.11 18.46
C THR A 304 -7.64 0.13 17.29
N VAL A 305 -7.29 -0.93 16.57
CA VAL A 305 -6.45 -0.84 15.37
C VAL A 305 -7.20 -1.41 14.17
N THR A 306 -7.32 -0.63 13.10
CA THR A 306 -7.94 -1.03 11.84
C THR A 306 -6.93 -0.84 10.71
N ALA A 307 -6.61 -1.89 9.97
CA ALA A 307 -5.77 -1.81 8.78
C ALA A 307 -6.50 -2.39 7.58
N THR A 308 -6.69 -1.57 6.54
CA THR A 308 -7.45 -1.93 5.34
C THR A 308 -6.58 -2.10 4.11
N SER A 309 -5.43 -1.44 4.05
CA SER A 309 -4.41 -1.63 3.02
C SER A 309 -3.07 -1.03 3.46
N GLY A 310 -2.06 -1.00 2.59
CA GLY A 310 -0.71 -0.53 2.90
C GLY A 310 0.17 -1.60 3.54
N THR A 311 1.40 -1.22 3.87
CA THR A 311 2.37 -2.08 4.57
C THR A 311 2.54 -1.58 5.99
N SER A 312 2.39 -2.47 6.98
CA SER A 312 2.58 -2.13 8.38
C SER A 312 3.53 -3.14 9.04
N ASP A 313 4.62 -2.64 9.62
CA ASP A 313 5.55 -3.40 10.45
C ASP A 313 5.48 -2.89 11.88
N ALA A 314 4.85 -3.67 12.76
CA ALA A 314 4.67 -3.32 14.16
C ALA A 314 5.56 -4.21 15.04
N ASN A 315 6.66 -3.65 15.52
CA ASN A 315 7.65 -4.30 16.36
C ASN A 315 7.46 -3.92 17.83
N GLY A 316 6.74 -4.76 18.58
CA GLY A 316 6.56 -4.61 20.02
C GLY A 316 7.50 -5.52 20.81
N TYR A 317 8.02 -5.05 21.93
CA TYR A 317 8.65 -5.92 22.93
C TYR A 317 7.57 -6.73 23.66
N ALA A 318 6.39 -6.13 23.91
CA ALA A 318 5.20 -6.79 24.40
C ALA A 318 4.41 -7.39 23.21
N ALA A 319 3.31 -6.80 22.80
CA ALA A 319 2.62 -7.20 21.57
C ALA A 319 3.15 -6.45 20.35
N GLY A 320 3.13 -7.04 19.15
CA GLY A 320 3.32 -6.29 17.92
C GLY A 320 2.20 -5.26 17.79
N ILE A 321 0.94 -5.75 17.79
CA ILE A 321 -0.27 -4.92 17.82
C ILE A 321 -1.11 -5.33 19.02
N GLY A 322 -1.43 -4.42 19.94
CA GLY A 322 -2.30 -4.68 21.06
C GLY A 322 -1.82 -4.11 22.39
N GLY A 323 -1.88 -4.92 23.48
CA GLY A 323 -1.50 -4.46 24.82
C GLY A 323 0.02 -4.35 25.03
N GLY A 324 0.44 -3.42 25.88
CA GLY A 324 1.77 -3.42 26.45
C GLY A 324 1.97 -4.56 27.45
N HIS A 325 3.13 -4.63 28.10
CA HIS A 325 3.41 -5.58 29.18
C HIS A 325 2.35 -5.40 30.29
N HIS A 326 1.64 -6.44 30.70
CA HIS A 326 0.46 -6.44 31.55
C HIS A 326 -0.82 -5.83 30.96
N GLY A 327 -0.82 -5.31 29.74
CA GLY A 327 -2.01 -4.74 29.09
C GLY A 327 -2.81 -5.77 28.28
N ALA A 328 -4.14 -5.67 28.31
CA ALA A 328 -5.03 -6.49 27.47
C ALA A 328 -4.96 -6.07 25.99
N GLY A 329 -5.32 -6.98 25.07
CA GLY A 329 -5.10 -6.82 23.64
C GLY A 329 -6.05 -5.89 22.88
N GLY A 330 -7.01 -5.24 23.45
CA GLY A 330 -7.90 -4.31 22.74
C GLY A 330 -8.67 -4.96 21.57
N THR A 331 -9.15 -4.13 20.65
CA THR A 331 -9.84 -4.55 19.42
C THR A 331 -8.97 -4.26 18.19
N VAL A 332 -8.72 -5.28 17.37
CA VAL A 332 -7.92 -5.16 16.14
C VAL A 332 -8.76 -5.62 14.95
N THR A 333 -8.88 -4.77 13.94
CA THR A 333 -9.48 -5.08 12.65
C THR A 333 -8.43 -4.86 11.56
N ALA A 334 -8.06 -5.91 10.85
CA ALA A 334 -7.04 -5.85 9.80
C ALA A 334 -7.63 -6.24 8.44
N THR A 335 -7.51 -5.36 7.46
CA THR A 335 -7.85 -5.59 6.06
C THR A 335 -6.72 -5.00 5.21
N GLY A 336 -5.82 -5.83 4.69
CA GLY A 336 -4.61 -5.37 3.95
C GLY A 336 -3.30 -5.73 4.64
N GLY A 337 -2.15 -5.39 4.04
CA GLY A 337 -0.83 -5.87 4.43
C GLY A 337 -0.36 -5.43 5.81
N LEU A 338 -0.52 -6.28 6.80
CA LEU A 338 0.10 -6.13 8.10
C LEU A 338 1.31 -7.07 8.23
N TYR A 339 2.48 -6.49 8.43
CA TYR A 339 3.69 -7.24 8.79
C TYR A 339 4.06 -6.90 10.22
N GLY A 340 3.82 -7.81 11.16
CA GLY A 340 4.16 -7.56 12.55
C GLY A 340 4.27 -8.81 13.39
N ALA A 341 4.84 -8.70 14.59
CA ALA A 341 4.99 -9.80 15.52
C ALA A 341 3.85 -9.75 16.53
N GLY A 342 3.04 -10.83 16.61
CA GLY A 342 2.00 -11.05 17.61
C GLY A 342 0.89 -9.98 17.64
N ILE A 343 -0.35 -10.42 17.57
CA ILE A 343 -1.54 -9.56 17.71
C ILE A 343 -2.29 -9.96 18.96
N GLY A 344 -2.53 -9.03 19.91
CA GLY A 344 -3.30 -9.31 21.12
C GLY A 344 -2.68 -8.78 22.41
N GLY A 345 -2.67 -9.57 23.48
CA GLY A 345 -2.15 -9.17 24.79
C GLY A 345 -0.63 -9.11 24.84
N GLY A 346 -0.07 -8.22 25.65
CA GLY A 346 1.34 -8.27 26.07
C GLY A 346 1.61 -9.34 27.11
N TYR A 347 2.80 -9.36 27.70
CA TYR A 347 3.17 -10.32 28.74
C TYR A 347 2.21 -10.20 29.94
N TYR A 348 1.62 -11.31 30.39
CA TYR A 348 0.48 -11.39 31.32
C TYR A 348 -0.81 -10.68 30.83
N GLY A 349 -0.83 -10.09 29.64
CA GLY A 349 -2.02 -9.44 29.09
C GLY A 349 -2.99 -10.44 28.48
N ALA A 350 -4.29 -10.21 28.70
CA ALA A 350 -5.34 -10.99 28.07
C ALA A 350 -5.41 -10.75 26.55
N GLY A 351 -5.82 -11.77 25.77
CA GLY A 351 -6.13 -11.60 24.35
C GLY A 351 -7.28 -10.62 24.15
N GLY A 352 -7.26 -9.85 23.07
CA GLY A 352 -8.35 -8.96 22.68
C GLY A 352 -9.25 -9.57 21.59
N THR A 353 -10.08 -8.73 20.97
CA THR A 353 -10.86 -9.11 19.79
C THR A 353 -10.08 -8.74 18.54
N VAL A 354 -9.87 -9.72 17.66
CA VAL A 354 -9.11 -9.56 16.41
C VAL A 354 -10.01 -9.90 15.23
N THR A 355 -10.16 -8.98 14.29
CA THR A 355 -10.90 -9.19 13.04
C THR A 355 -9.97 -8.97 11.85
N ILE A 356 -9.84 -9.97 10.98
CA ILE A 356 -9.07 -9.88 9.74
C ILE A 356 -9.97 -10.22 8.58
N SER A 357 -10.17 -9.27 7.65
CA SER A 357 -11.08 -9.42 6.50
C SER A 357 -10.38 -9.44 5.16
N GLY A 358 -9.05 -9.23 5.11
CA GLY A 358 -8.29 -9.23 3.86
C GLY A 358 -6.81 -9.01 4.06
N GLY A 359 -6.07 -8.86 2.96
CA GLY A 359 -4.65 -8.54 2.91
C GLY A 359 -3.73 -9.67 3.34
N ILE A 360 -2.45 -9.33 3.55
CA ILE A 360 -1.40 -10.25 3.98
C ILE A 360 -1.04 -9.92 5.41
N VAL A 361 -1.22 -10.88 6.30
CA VAL A 361 -0.91 -10.74 7.73
C VAL A 361 0.14 -11.77 8.11
N PHE A 362 1.29 -11.32 8.57
CA PHE A 362 2.29 -12.15 9.22
C PHE A 362 2.37 -11.78 10.69
N THR A 363 2.20 -12.74 11.57
CA THR A 363 2.21 -12.49 13.01
C THR A 363 3.08 -13.50 13.75
N ARG A 364 3.80 -13.01 14.75
CA ARG A 364 4.71 -13.81 15.58
C ARG A 364 4.58 -13.42 17.05
N GLY A 365 4.16 -14.36 17.88
CA GLY A 365 4.25 -14.22 19.32
C GLY A 365 5.70 -14.25 19.80
N LYS A 366 6.03 -13.44 20.79
CA LYS A 366 7.33 -13.45 21.49
C LYS A 366 7.20 -13.98 22.90
N SER A 367 8.28 -14.55 23.44
CA SER A 367 8.41 -14.96 24.84
C SER A 367 7.29 -15.90 25.32
N GLY A 368 6.79 -16.80 24.47
CA GLY A 368 5.74 -17.75 24.80
C GLY A 368 4.31 -17.20 24.69
N GLY A 369 4.13 -15.97 24.21
CA GLY A 369 2.81 -15.43 23.83
C GLY A 369 2.29 -16.06 22.54
N ALA A 370 0.98 -16.03 22.33
CA ALA A 370 0.34 -16.50 21.10
C ALA A 370 0.73 -15.62 19.90
N ASP A 371 0.74 -16.19 18.70
CA ASP A 371 0.85 -15.37 17.49
C ASP A 371 -0.35 -14.42 17.39
N ILE A 372 -1.57 -14.93 17.66
CA ILE A 372 -2.78 -14.10 17.84
C ILE A 372 -3.49 -14.54 19.12
N GLY A 373 -3.68 -13.64 20.08
CA GLY A 373 -4.36 -13.92 21.33
C GLY A 373 -3.66 -13.38 22.57
N PRO A 374 -3.65 -14.12 23.72
CA PRO A 374 -3.02 -13.64 24.94
C PRO A 374 -1.49 -13.66 24.84
N GLY A 375 -0.84 -12.80 25.61
CA GLY A 375 0.58 -12.88 25.87
C GLY A 375 0.92 -14.06 26.78
N SER A 376 2.21 -14.32 27.00
CA SER A 376 2.68 -15.36 27.92
C SER A 376 2.16 -15.08 29.34
N GLY A 377 1.49 -16.08 29.95
CA GLY A 377 0.86 -15.94 31.25
C GLY A 377 -0.47 -15.18 31.26
N GLY A 378 -0.92 -14.66 30.13
CA GLY A 378 -2.21 -13.98 30.01
C GLY A 378 -3.39 -14.94 29.84
N SER A 379 -4.61 -14.45 30.14
CA SER A 379 -5.84 -15.23 29.97
C SER A 379 -6.36 -15.17 28.54
N VAL A 380 -6.97 -16.27 28.08
CA VAL A 380 -7.69 -16.31 26.80
C VAL A 380 -8.98 -15.50 26.93
N SER A 381 -9.12 -14.45 26.12
CA SER A 381 -10.33 -13.60 26.07
C SER A 381 -10.51 -13.04 24.67
N GLY A 382 -11.68 -12.43 24.42
CA GLY A 382 -12.01 -11.86 23.12
C GLY A 382 -12.43 -12.90 22.09
N ALA A 383 -12.37 -12.53 20.80
CA ALA A 383 -12.71 -13.39 19.67
C ALA A 383 -11.76 -13.13 18.50
N ASN A 384 -11.37 -14.19 17.79
CA ASN A 384 -10.62 -14.08 16.55
C ASN A 384 -11.58 -14.37 15.38
N THR A 385 -11.79 -13.38 14.50
CA THR A 385 -12.69 -13.48 13.36
C THR A 385 -11.91 -13.27 12.06
N PHE A 386 -11.86 -14.29 11.22
CA PHE A 386 -11.16 -14.26 9.93
C PHE A 386 -12.17 -14.46 8.81
N THR A 387 -12.40 -13.42 8.03
CA THR A 387 -13.33 -13.43 6.90
C THR A 387 -12.63 -13.36 5.55
N GLY A 388 -11.31 -13.17 5.53
CA GLY A 388 -10.49 -13.13 4.32
C GLY A 388 -9.01 -12.90 4.65
N GLY A 389 -8.20 -12.73 3.61
CA GLY A 389 -6.76 -12.47 3.72
C GLY A 389 -5.89 -13.72 3.73
N SER A 390 -4.58 -13.51 3.59
CA SER A 390 -3.54 -14.52 3.79
C SER A 390 -2.88 -14.31 5.15
N ILE A 391 -3.18 -15.17 6.12
CA ILE A 391 -2.75 -15.02 7.51
C ILE A 391 -1.78 -16.12 7.89
N ARG A 392 -0.50 -15.78 8.02
CA ARG A 392 0.58 -16.68 8.42
C ARG A 392 0.93 -16.49 9.89
N LEU A 393 0.85 -17.57 10.65
CA LEU A 393 1.28 -17.64 12.05
C LEU A 393 2.70 -18.23 12.13
N ALA A 394 3.64 -17.52 12.74
CA ALA A 394 5.03 -17.98 12.82
C ALA A 394 5.21 -19.22 13.71
N ASN A 395 4.44 -19.30 14.80
CA ASN A 395 4.53 -20.38 15.78
C ASN A 395 3.27 -21.27 15.76
N SER A 396 2.34 -21.04 14.82
CA SER A 396 1.05 -21.73 14.73
C SER A 396 0.21 -21.64 16.02
N THR A 397 0.34 -20.52 16.76
CA THR A 397 -0.32 -20.33 18.05
C THR A 397 -1.42 -19.27 17.96
N ILE A 398 -2.65 -19.68 18.18
CA ILE A 398 -3.81 -18.80 18.18
C ILE A 398 -4.81 -19.18 19.29
N ALA A 399 -5.25 -18.20 20.06
CA ALA A 399 -6.27 -18.39 21.10
C ALA A 399 -7.08 -17.10 21.34
N PRO A 400 -8.42 -17.16 21.35
CA PRO A 400 -9.25 -18.33 21.08
C PRO A 400 -9.18 -18.78 19.61
N ALA A 401 -9.67 -20.00 19.34
CA ALA A 401 -9.71 -20.53 17.99
C ALA A 401 -10.48 -19.61 17.03
N PRO A 402 -9.99 -19.38 15.80
CA PRO A 402 -10.58 -18.40 14.89
C PRO A 402 -11.89 -18.90 14.28
N SER A 403 -12.77 -17.97 13.93
CA SER A 403 -14.07 -18.22 13.29
C SER A 403 -14.31 -17.26 12.13
N ASN A 404 -15.22 -17.63 11.23
CA ASN A 404 -15.87 -16.74 10.30
C ASN A 404 -17.36 -16.66 10.69
N GLY A 405 -17.74 -15.55 11.28
CA GLY A 405 -19.02 -15.47 11.99
C GLY A 405 -19.08 -16.47 13.16
N THR A 406 -20.02 -17.40 13.12
CA THR A 406 -20.17 -18.46 14.14
C THR A 406 -19.45 -19.76 13.78
N VAL A 407 -18.88 -19.85 12.58
CA VAL A 407 -18.27 -21.10 12.07
C VAL A 407 -16.76 -21.07 12.30
N ARG A 408 -16.24 -22.12 12.95
CA ARG A 408 -14.79 -22.26 13.14
C ARG A 408 -14.08 -22.44 11.80
N VAL A 409 -12.93 -21.79 11.65
CA VAL A 409 -12.07 -21.88 10.46
C VAL A 409 -10.70 -22.51 10.79
N TRP A 410 -10.06 -23.05 9.78
CA TRP A 410 -8.80 -23.77 9.85
C TRP A 410 -7.84 -23.22 8.79
N CYS A 411 -6.55 -23.25 9.08
CA CYS A 411 -5.53 -22.79 8.16
C CYS A 411 -5.39 -23.74 6.97
N VAL A 412 -5.50 -23.18 5.76
CA VAL A 412 -5.21 -23.88 4.50
C VAL A 412 -3.96 -23.25 3.89
N THR A 413 -2.88 -24.01 3.84
CA THR A 413 -1.66 -23.61 3.12
C THR A 413 -1.82 -23.91 1.64
N VAL A 414 -1.70 -22.90 0.78
CA VAL A 414 -1.69 -23.04 -0.67
C VAL A 414 -0.25 -22.90 -1.16
N PRO A 415 0.42 -23.97 -1.55
CA PRO A 415 1.83 -23.95 -1.96
C PRO A 415 2.01 -23.70 -3.47
N TYR A 416 3.25 -23.54 -3.89
CA TYR A 416 3.70 -23.50 -5.30
C TYR A 416 3.25 -22.27 -6.10
N LEU A 417 2.98 -21.15 -5.44
CA LEU A 417 2.82 -19.88 -6.13
C LEU A 417 4.19 -19.26 -6.41
N THR A 418 4.24 -18.32 -7.33
CA THR A 418 5.45 -17.52 -7.54
C THR A 418 5.75 -16.68 -6.28
N PRO A 419 6.94 -16.77 -5.67
CA PRO A 419 7.28 -16.00 -4.48
C PRO A 419 7.06 -14.50 -4.66
N ASN A 420 6.44 -13.87 -3.66
CA ASN A 420 6.10 -12.45 -3.63
C ASN A 420 5.20 -11.95 -4.79
N ALA A 421 4.65 -12.85 -5.61
CA ALA A 421 3.74 -12.47 -6.68
C ALA A 421 2.35 -12.13 -6.15
N ALA A 422 1.72 -11.12 -6.74
CA ALA A 422 0.32 -10.82 -6.46
C ALA A 422 -0.57 -12.01 -6.83
N ALA A 423 -1.57 -12.29 -6.00
CA ALA A 423 -2.46 -13.42 -6.17
C ALA A 423 -3.92 -13.04 -5.91
N THR A 424 -4.82 -13.65 -6.67
CA THR A 424 -6.26 -13.66 -6.39
C THR A 424 -6.70 -15.11 -6.25
N VAL A 425 -7.69 -15.38 -5.40
CA VAL A 425 -8.24 -16.71 -5.18
C VAL A 425 -9.70 -16.69 -5.60
N ASN A 426 -10.07 -17.53 -6.56
CA ASN A 426 -11.41 -17.63 -7.13
C ASN A 426 -11.97 -19.04 -6.97
N GLY A 427 -13.30 -19.17 -6.84
CA GLY A 427 -13.98 -20.46 -6.67
C GLY A 427 -14.17 -20.87 -5.21
N LEU A 428 -13.91 -19.98 -4.27
CA LEU A 428 -14.13 -20.18 -2.83
C LEU A 428 -15.34 -19.40 -2.30
N ASP A 429 -16.37 -19.12 -3.10
CA ASP A 429 -17.52 -18.34 -2.64
C ASP A 429 -18.08 -18.82 -1.29
N PRO A 430 -18.25 -17.93 -0.30
CA PRO A 430 -18.06 -16.47 -0.32
C PRO A 430 -16.63 -16.02 0.07
N TYR A 431 -15.63 -16.91 0.12
CA TYR A 431 -14.27 -16.67 0.62
C TYR A 431 -13.27 -16.28 -0.49
N ASN A 432 -13.75 -15.84 -1.64
CA ASN A 432 -12.89 -15.32 -2.70
C ASN A 432 -12.11 -14.10 -2.21
N VAL A 433 -10.81 -14.06 -2.44
CA VAL A 433 -9.94 -13.02 -1.91
C VAL A 433 -9.08 -12.44 -3.02
N ASN A 434 -9.07 -11.11 -3.12
CA ASN A 434 -8.27 -10.35 -4.08
C ASN A 434 -7.20 -9.52 -3.34
N GLY A 435 -6.18 -9.08 -4.06
CA GLY A 435 -5.16 -8.18 -3.52
C GLY A 435 -4.20 -8.84 -2.54
N LEU A 436 -4.03 -10.17 -2.62
CA LEU A 436 -3.03 -10.92 -1.86
C LEU A 436 -1.72 -11.02 -2.64
N ALA A 437 -0.66 -11.41 -1.94
CA ALA A 437 0.58 -11.90 -2.53
C ALA A 437 1.03 -13.18 -1.82
N ALA A 438 1.71 -14.05 -2.56
CA ALA A 438 2.41 -15.18 -1.96
C ALA A 438 3.54 -14.68 -1.06
N ASP A 439 3.90 -15.46 -0.04
CA ASP A 439 5.07 -15.17 0.79
C ASP A 439 6.40 -15.41 0.03
N GLU A 440 7.51 -15.16 0.68
CA GLU A 440 8.87 -15.40 0.14
C GLU A 440 9.15 -16.87 -0.24
N ASN A 441 8.31 -17.79 0.18
CA ASN A 441 8.37 -19.23 -0.13
C ASN A 441 7.28 -19.67 -1.13
N GLY A 442 6.57 -18.75 -1.74
CA GLY A 442 5.49 -19.05 -2.68
C GLY A 442 4.26 -19.69 -2.05
N LYS A 443 3.87 -19.26 -0.84
CA LYS A 443 2.70 -19.81 -0.13
C LYS A 443 1.69 -18.74 0.23
N LEU A 444 0.39 -19.08 0.17
CA LEU A 444 -0.71 -18.33 0.80
C LEU A 444 -1.28 -19.12 1.98
N TYR A 445 -1.86 -18.42 2.94
CA TYR A 445 -2.44 -19.00 4.14
C TYR A 445 -3.89 -18.53 4.27
N LEU A 446 -4.83 -19.36 3.84
CA LEU A 446 -6.27 -19.09 3.86
C LEU A 446 -6.90 -19.75 5.10
N TRP A 447 -7.95 -19.13 5.64
CA TRP A 447 -8.66 -19.66 6.79
C TRP A 447 -10.09 -20.02 6.40
N LEU A 448 -10.37 -21.33 6.29
CA LEU A 448 -11.61 -21.83 5.70
C LEU A 448 -12.35 -22.76 6.68
N PRO A 449 -13.69 -22.75 6.68
CA PRO A 449 -14.51 -23.72 7.39
C PRO A 449 -14.28 -25.17 6.90
N ASN A 450 -14.83 -26.12 7.65
CA ASN A 450 -14.85 -27.52 7.20
C ASN A 450 -15.65 -27.66 5.91
N ASN A 451 -15.01 -28.09 4.85
CA ASN A 451 -15.62 -28.44 3.55
C ASN A 451 -14.57 -29.04 2.62
N VAL A 452 -15.01 -29.45 1.45
CA VAL A 452 -14.15 -29.79 0.30
C VAL A 452 -14.18 -28.61 -0.66
N TYR A 453 -13.02 -28.05 -0.94
CA TYR A 453 -12.86 -26.88 -1.79
C TYR A 453 -12.07 -27.23 -3.05
N THR A 454 -12.45 -26.62 -4.17
CA THR A 454 -11.67 -26.53 -5.40
C THR A 454 -11.60 -25.05 -5.79
N PHE A 455 -10.43 -24.53 -6.10
CA PHE A 455 -10.22 -23.13 -6.40
C PHE A 455 -9.03 -22.91 -7.33
N THR A 456 -8.99 -21.74 -7.95
CA THR A 456 -7.90 -21.28 -8.81
C THR A 456 -7.19 -20.11 -8.14
N THR A 457 -5.90 -19.91 -8.44
CA THR A 457 -5.15 -18.76 -8.01
C THR A 457 -4.55 -18.05 -9.22
N SER A 458 -4.63 -16.71 -9.27
CA SER A 458 -3.77 -15.93 -10.16
C SER A 458 -2.40 -15.74 -9.50
N GLY A 459 -1.31 -15.74 -10.26
CA GLY A 459 0.05 -15.69 -9.70
C GLY A 459 0.64 -17.04 -9.31
N GLY A 460 -0.09 -18.13 -9.60
CA GLY A 460 0.35 -19.52 -9.63
C GLY A 460 -0.42 -20.25 -10.73
N ASP A 461 0.23 -21.19 -11.38
CA ASP A 461 -0.29 -21.86 -12.59
C ASP A 461 -1.11 -23.11 -12.27
N TRP A 462 -1.72 -23.17 -11.09
CA TRP A 462 -2.30 -24.40 -10.57
C TRP A 462 -3.74 -24.18 -10.09
N ASP A 463 -4.62 -25.10 -10.48
CA ASP A 463 -5.91 -25.28 -9.81
C ASP A 463 -5.71 -26.19 -8.59
N TYR A 464 -6.37 -25.90 -7.49
CA TYR A 464 -6.17 -26.58 -6.21
C TYR A 464 -7.43 -27.29 -5.73
N ALA A 465 -7.21 -28.36 -4.98
CA ALA A 465 -8.23 -29.00 -4.16
C ALA A 465 -7.75 -29.16 -2.71
N VAL A 466 -8.65 -29.00 -1.76
CA VAL A 466 -8.38 -29.25 -0.35
C VAL A 466 -9.62 -29.75 0.38
N THR A 467 -9.43 -30.67 1.32
CA THR A 467 -10.45 -31.07 2.30
C THR A 467 -10.07 -30.52 3.65
N VAL A 468 -10.90 -29.66 4.22
CA VAL A 468 -10.78 -29.11 5.57
C VAL A 468 -11.71 -29.93 6.48
N ALA A 469 -11.14 -30.64 7.46
CA ALA A 469 -11.86 -31.58 8.34
C ALA A 469 -11.35 -31.48 9.78
N ASN A 470 -11.70 -30.40 10.48
CA ASN A 470 -11.32 -30.09 11.87
C ASN A 470 -9.81 -30.00 12.13
N ALA A 471 -9.02 -29.71 11.10
CA ALA A 471 -7.58 -29.56 11.18
C ALA A 471 -7.06 -28.65 10.05
N ASP A 472 -5.89 -28.07 10.28
CA ASP A 472 -5.16 -27.36 9.25
C ASP A 472 -4.82 -28.31 8.10
N ALA A 473 -4.84 -27.79 6.87
CA ALA A 473 -4.68 -28.59 5.67
C ALA A 473 -3.74 -27.90 4.67
N THR A 474 -3.18 -28.68 3.75
CA THR A 474 -2.42 -28.15 2.61
C THR A 474 -3.21 -28.45 1.35
N ALA A 475 -3.48 -27.41 0.57
CA ALA A 475 -4.10 -27.55 -0.74
C ALA A 475 -3.14 -28.29 -1.70
N LYS A 476 -3.69 -29.12 -2.54
CA LYS A 476 -2.92 -29.87 -3.53
C LYS A 476 -3.33 -29.44 -4.93
N PRO A 477 -2.38 -29.31 -5.85
CA PRO A 477 -2.70 -29.08 -7.25
C PRO A 477 -3.63 -30.17 -7.79
N LEU A 478 -4.55 -29.80 -8.66
CA LEU A 478 -5.40 -30.76 -9.36
C LEU A 478 -4.54 -31.62 -10.30
N GLY A 479 -4.81 -32.91 -10.32
CA GLY A 479 -4.06 -33.90 -11.13
C GLY A 479 -4.59 -34.06 -12.55
N TYR A 480 -5.18 -33.02 -13.17
CA TYR A 480 -5.74 -33.07 -14.51
C TYR A 480 -5.92 -31.67 -15.13
N ILE A 481 -5.96 -31.61 -16.45
CA ILE A 481 -6.46 -30.43 -17.17
C ILE A 481 -7.97 -30.54 -17.38
N THR A 482 -8.63 -29.37 -17.46
CA THR A 482 -10.09 -29.27 -17.63
C THR A 482 -10.40 -28.46 -18.88
N PHE A 483 -11.22 -29.04 -19.77
CA PHE A 483 -11.86 -28.30 -20.85
C PHE A 483 -13.30 -27.99 -20.47
N SER A 484 -13.73 -26.75 -20.64
CA SER A 484 -15.08 -26.30 -20.31
C SER A 484 -15.65 -25.32 -21.33
N SER A 485 -16.98 -25.40 -21.55
CA SER A 485 -17.73 -24.51 -22.43
C SER A 485 -19.17 -24.37 -21.94
N ALA A 486 -19.81 -23.23 -22.20
CA ALA A 486 -21.26 -23.11 -22.08
C ALA A 486 -22.02 -23.98 -23.08
N GLU A 487 -21.40 -24.25 -24.23
CA GLU A 487 -21.97 -25.02 -25.36
C GLU A 487 -21.32 -26.40 -25.46
N PHE A 488 -22.02 -27.29 -26.12
CA PHE A 488 -21.53 -28.65 -26.32
C PHE A 488 -20.27 -28.67 -27.20
N PHE A 489 -19.29 -29.49 -26.83
CA PHE A 489 -18.05 -29.65 -27.57
C PHE A 489 -17.53 -31.09 -27.58
N LYS A 490 -16.60 -31.34 -28.48
CA LYS A 490 -15.88 -32.62 -28.60
C LYS A 490 -14.40 -32.40 -28.75
N ILE A 491 -13.61 -33.32 -28.22
CA ILE A 491 -12.15 -33.36 -28.39
C ILE A 491 -11.76 -34.65 -29.07
N THR A 492 -11.00 -34.54 -30.15
CA THR A 492 -10.41 -35.69 -30.84
C THR A 492 -8.94 -35.75 -30.49
N VAL A 493 -8.54 -36.85 -29.91
CA VAL A 493 -7.14 -37.19 -29.60
C VAL A 493 -6.63 -38.13 -30.69
N PRO A 494 -5.58 -37.76 -31.45
CA PRO A 494 -5.07 -38.58 -32.56
C PRO A 494 -4.38 -39.85 -32.04
N PRO A 495 -4.23 -40.90 -32.87
CA PRO A 495 -3.59 -42.12 -32.44
C PRO A 495 -2.09 -41.97 -32.20
N LYS A 496 -1.57 -42.67 -31.21
CA LYS A 496 -0.12 -42.83 -30.90
C LYS A 496 0.67 -41.53 -30.64
N SER A 497 0.03 -40.48 -30.26
CA SER A 497 0.76 -39.24 -29.91
C SER A 497 1.51 -39.35 -28.56
N TRP A 498 0.98 -40.04 -27.57
CA TRP A 498 1.60 -40.25 -26.25
C TRP A 498 2.33 -41.61 -26.14
N ASN A 499 3.16 -41.76 -25.16
CA ASN A 499 4.07 -42.90 -25.01
C ASN A 499 3.85 -43.81 -23.79
N ALA A 500 2.87 -43.49 -22.91
CA ALA A 500 2.46 -44.35 -21.79
C ALA A 500 0.93 -44.31 -21.63
N THR A 501 0.36 -43.90 -20.51
CA THR A 501 -1.10 -43.86 -20.31
C THR A 501 -1.64 -42.45 -20.42
N LEU A 502 -2.69 -42.27 -21.21
CA LEU A 502 -3.52 -41.09 -21.29
C LEU A 502 -4.96 -41.45 -20.96
N SER A 503 -5.60 -40.73 -20.05
CA SER A 503 -6.95 -41.00 -19.58
C SER A 503 -7.82 -39.74 -19.61
N TYR A 504 -9.13 -39.96 -19.82
CA TYR A 504 -10.13 -38.90 -19.75
C TYR A 504 -11.22 -39.21 -18.73
N SER A 505 -11.94 -38.19 -18.30
CA SER A 505 -13.11 -38.32 -17.44
C SER A 505 -14.15 -37.26 -17.79
N ALA A 506 -15.41 -37.56 -17.57
CA ALA A 506 -16.53 -36.63 -17.68
C ALA A 506 -16.97 -36.06 -16.30
N ASN A 507 -16.43 -36.59 -15.18
CA ASN A 507 -16.89 -36.27 -13.83
C ASN A 507 -15.78 -36.35 -12.74
N THR A 508 -14.52 -36.51 -13.14
CA THR A 508 -13.33 -36.64 -12.26
C THR A 508 -13.32 -37.86 -11.32
N ILE A 509 -14.41 -38.64 -11.29
CA ILE A 509 -14.56 -39.81 -10.42
C ILE A 509 -14.12 -41.07 -11.18
N LYS A 510 -14.65 -41.28 -12.38
CA LYS A 510 -14.34 -42.42 -13.21
C LYS A 510 -13.46 -42.01 -14.37
N TRP A 511 -12.32 -42.64 -14.50
CA TRP A 511 -11.32 -42.40 -15.55
C TRP A 511 -11.31 -43.56 -16.57
N TYR A 512 -11.25 -43.21 -17.84
CA TYR A 512 -11.19 -44.13 -18.96
C TYR A 512 -9.87 -43.93 -19.69
N GLU A 513 -9.16 -45.01 -19.93
CA GLU A 513 -7.94 -44.98 -20.70
C GLU A 513 -8.25 -44.82 -22.21
N ILE A 514 -7.48 -43.95 -22.86
CA ILE A 514 -7.55 -43.75 -24.30
C ILE A 514 -6.61 -44.78 -24.96
N THR A 515 -7.18 -45.70 -25.74
CA THR A 515 -6.39 -46.69 -26.43
C THR A 515 -5.71 -46.12 -27.70
N ALA A 516 -4.40 -46.40 -27.84
CA ALA A 516 -3.55 -45.75 -28.84
C ALA A 516 -3.74 -46.24 -30.31
N SER A 517 -4.72 -47.10 -30.62
CA SER A 517 -4.84 -47.77 -31.93
C SER A 517 -5.63 -47.00 -33.00
N ALA A 518 -6.49 -46.05 -32.61
CA ALA A 518 -7.24 -45.19 -33.55
C ALA A 518 -7.53 -43.87 -32.86
N GLY A 519 -7.65 -42.78 -33.61
CA GLY A 519 -8.05 -41.49 -33.04
C GLY A 519 -9.37 -41.60 -32.25
N THR A 520 -9.44 -41.04 -31.06
CA THR A 520 -10.61 -41.12 -30.16
C THR A 520 -11.27 -39.76 -30.08
N THR A 521 -12.55 -39.68 -30.49
CA THR A 521 -13.38 -38.49 -30.31
C THR A 521 -14.22 -38.64 -29.04
N ILE A 522 -14.07 -37.70 -28.11
CA ILE A 522 -14.70 -37.71 -26.79
C ILE A 522 -15.64 -36.52 -26.71
N ALA A 523 -16.90 -36.78 -26.36
CA ALA A 523 -17.92 -35.75 -26.19
C ALA A 523 -17.91 -35.22 -24.74
N ALA A 524 -18.07 -33.94 -24.59
CA ALA A 524 -18.19 -33.30 -23.28
C ALA A 524 -19.52 -33.62 -22.62
N ASN A 525 -19.53 -33.65 -21.29
CA ASN A 525 -20.73 -33.93 -20.50
C ASN A 525 -21.15 -32.67 -19.75
N TYR A 526 -22.44 -32.43 -19.62
CA TYR A 526 -22.98 -31.28 -18.91
C TYR A 526 -22.93 -31.53 -17.39
N THR A 527 -22.19 -30.69 -16.67
CA THR A 527 -21.98 -30.82 -15.22
C THR A 527 -21.83 -29.43 -14.58
N ASN A 528 -22.63 -29.16 -13.56
CA ASN A 528 -22.58 -27.88 -12.81
C ASN A 528 -22.59 -26.63 -13.70
N GLY A 529 -23.58 -26.54 -14.60
CA GLY A 529 -23.79 -25.35 -15.42
C GLY A 529 -22.93 -25.21 -16.68
N ALA A 530 -22.06 -26.17 -17.00
CA ALA A 530 -21.22 -26.15 -18.18
C ALA A 530 -20.95 -27.56 -18.72
N TYR A 531 -20.59 -27.67 -20.01
CA TYR A 531 -20.02 -28.87 -20.58
C TYR A 531 -18.56 -28.99 -20.19
N LYS A 532 -18.12 -30.18 -19.69
CA LYS A 532 -16.75 -30.41 -19.22
C LYS A 532 -16.17 -31.72 -19.70
N LEU A 533 -14.84 -31.70 -19.88
CA LEU A 533 -14.00 -32.89 -20.08
C LEU A 533 -12.69 -32.69 -19.30
N TYR A 534 -12.19 -33.80 -18.76
CA TYR A 534 -10.98 -33.81 -17.96
C TYR A 534 -9.99 -34.84 -18.56
N PHE A 535 -8.68 -34.44 -18.58
CA PHE A 535 -7.61 -35.33 -19.06
C PHE A 535 -6.45 -35.39 -18.10
N ARG A 536 -5.84 -36.56 -18.00
CA ARG A 536 -4.59 -36.78 -17.25
C ARG A 536 -3.74 -37.88 -17.86
N GLY A 537 -2.44 -37.83 -17.61
CA GLY A 537 -1.51 -38.86 -18.03
C GLY A 537 -0.83 -39.56 -16.85
N THR A 538 -0.24 -40.71 -17.10
CA THR A 538 0.58 -41.43 -16.11
C THR A 538 1.82 -41.98 -16.82
N GLY A 539 3.01 -41.60 -16.34
CA GLY A 539 4.29 -42.06 -16.84
C GLY A 539 4.63 -41.65 -18.28
N ASN A 540 3.91 -40.67 -18.87
CA ASN A 540 4.27 -40.13 -20.16
C ASN A 540 5.47 -39.19 -20.03
N SER A 541 6.38 -39.25 -21.01
CA SER A 541 7.40 -38.25 -21.23
C SER A 541 7.08 -37.36 -22.44
N ARG A 542 6.03 -37.70 -23.20
CA ARG A 542 5.58 -37.02 -24.40
C ARG A 542 4.08 -37.25 -24.61
N ILE A 543 3.34 -36.18 -25.02
CA ILE A 543 1.90 -36.22 -25.36
C ILE A 543 1.67 -36.01 -26.85
N SER A 544 2.48 -35.22 -27.52
CA SER A 544 2.49 -34.99 -28.97
C SER A 544 3.94 -34.99 -29.45
N GLY A 545 4.28 -34.47 -30.60
CA GLY A 545 5.69 -34.37 -30.95
C GLY A 545 6.02 -34.26 -32.44
N TYR A 546 4.99 -34.23 -33.29
CA TYR A 546 5.15 -34.07 -34.73
C TYR A 546 3.86 -33.57 -35.36
N TYR A 547 3.97 -33.01 -36.55
CA TYR A 547 2.80 -32.60 -37.35
C TYR A 547 1.90 -33.79 -37.61
N GLY A 548 0.58 -33.64 -37.37
CA GLY A 548 -0.41 -34.74 -37.42
C GLY A 548 -0.67 -35.39 -36.06
N SER A 549 -0.04 -34.90 -34.95
CA SER A 549 -0.34 -35.32 -33.57
C SER A 549 -1.18 -34.32 -32.82
N GLU A 550 -1.75 -33.32 -33.49
CA GLU A 550 -2.56 -32.26 -32.92
C GLU A 550 -3.91 -32.77 -32.41
N TRP A 551 -4.30 -32.31 -31.22
CA TRP A 551 -5.67 -32.53 -30.77
C TRP A 551 -6.62 -31.60 -31.55
N ALA A 552 -7.83 -32.07 -31.85
CA ALA A 552 -8.84 -31.23 -32.46
C ALA A 552 -9.96 -30.94 -31.46
N ILE A 553 -10.25 -29.65 -31.26
CA ILE A 553 -11.31 -29.16 -30.37
C ILE A 553 -12.41 -28.56 -31.28
N VAL A 554 -13.62 -29.12 -31.20
CA VAL A 554 -14.76 -28.69 -32.02
C VAL A 554 -15.92 -28.29 -31.11
N ALA A 555 -16.30 -27.01 -31.17
CA ALA A 555 -17.51 -26.45 -30.57
C ALA A 555 -18.20 -25.64 -31.67
N ASP A 556 -19.50 -25.87 -31.92
CA ASP A 556 -20.28 -25.13 -32.93
C ASP A 556 -21.74 -25.01 -32.47
N PRO A 557 -22.23 -23.80 -32.13
CA PRO A 557 -21.42 -22.59 -31.92
C PRO A 557 -20.65 -22.64 -30.62
N GLY A 558 -19.57 -21.82 -30.47
CA GLY A 558 -18.96 -21.54 -29.18
C GLY A 558 -17.45 -21.72 -29.13
N THR A 559 -16.92 -21.48 -27.95
CA THR A 559 -15.49 -21.62 -27.61
C THR A 559 -15.30 -22.53 -26.40
N VAL A 560 -14.11 -23.07 -26.25
CA VAL A 560 -13.73 -23.99 -25.18
C VAL A 560 -12.56 -23.41 -24.42
N ALA A 561 -12.73 -23.21 -23.13
CA ALA A 561 -11.64 -22.84 -22.23
C ALA A 561 -10.89 -24.10 -21.77
N CYS A 562 -9.56 -24.04 -21.75
CA CYS A 562 -8.71 -25.03 -21.09
C CYS A 562 -8.09 -24.43 -19.84
N SER A 563 -8.10 -25.17 -18.73
CA SER A 563 -7.47 -24.81 -17.45
C SER A 563 -6.75 -26.00 -16.82
N GLY A 564 -6.01 -25.75 -15.76
CA GLY A 564 -5.20 -26.76 -15.08
C GLY A 564 -3.78 -26.84 -15.64
N ASN A 565 -2.92 -27.60 -14.96
CA ASN A 565 -1.51 -27.74 -15.31
C ASN A 565 -1.31 -28.76 -16.43
N ILE A 566 -0.71 -28.32 -17.56
CA ILE A 566 -0.45 -29.18 -18.73
C ILE A 566 0.42 -30.41 -18.41
N GLU A 567 1.33 -30.29 -17.46
CA GLU A 567 2.23 -31.37 -17.05
C GLU A 567 1.49 -32.59 -16.47
N THR A 568 0.23 -32.39 -16.04
CA THR A 568 -0.64 -33.51 -15.63
C THR A 568 -0.93 -34.50 -16.73
N LEU A 569 -0.76 -34.12 -18.00
CA LEU A 569 -0.82 -35.05 -19.14
C LEU A 569 0.44 -35.94 -19.20
N LEU A 570 1.60 -35.48 -18.72
CA LEU A 570 2.79 -36.29 -18.60
C LEU A 570 2.64 -37.25 -17.42
N ASP A 571 2.58 -36.73 -16.20
CA ASP A 571 2.41 -37.57 -15.00
C ASP A 571 1.66 -36.82 -13.87
N HIS A 572 0.37 -37.14 -13.76
CA HIS A 572 -0.48 -36.46 -12.76
C HIS A 572 -0.08 -36.73 -11.32
N ALA A 573 0.56 -37.87 -11.03
CA ALA A 573 0.97 -38.22 -9.68
C ALA A 573 2.13 -37.31 -9.22
N THR A 574 3.11 -37.07 -10.08
CA THR A 574 4.23 -36.15 -9.83
C THR A 574 3.71 -34.74 -9.60
N VAL A 575 2.77 -34.27 -10.45
CA VAL A 575 2.17 -32.92 -10.31
C VAL A 575 1.42 -32.78 -8.98
N THR A 576 0.59 -33.73 -8.59
CA THR A 576 -0.16 -33.68 -7.32
C THR A 576 0.74 -33.80 -6.09
N ALA A 577 1.96 -34.28 -6.27
CA ALA A 577 3.01 -34.27 -5.25
C ALA A 577 3.79 -32.95 -5.19
N GLY A 578 3.45 -31.97 -6.07
CA GLY A 578 4.09 -30.67 -6.13
C GLY A 578 5.44 -30.65 -6.86
N ALA A 579 5.67 -31.61 -7.75
CA ALA A 579 6.89 -31.71 -8.53
C ALA A 579 6.60 -31.61 -10.03
N HIS A 580 7.61 -31.27 -10.82
CA HIS A 580 7.53 -31.23 -12.28
C HIS A 580 7.95 -32.56 -12.88
N PRO A 581 7.13 -33.21 -13.74
CA PRO A 581 7.55 -34.37 -14.51
C PRO A 581 8.70 -34.03 -15.47
N ALA A 582 9.56 -34.98 -15.72
CA ALA A 582 10.65 -34.76 -16.68
C ALA A 582 10.10 -34.54 -18.09
N MET A 583 10.44 -33.41 -18.68
CA MET A 583 10.13 -33.10 -20.07
C MET A 583 11.16 -33.71 -21.01
N THR A 584 10.72 -34.17 -22.17
CA THR A 584 11.60 -34.62 -23.25
C THR A 584 11.45 -33.74 -24.50
N THR A 585 12.34 -33.89 -25.44
CA THR A 585 12.28 -33.18 -26.72
C THR A 585 10.91 -33.36 -27.37
N ASN A 586 10.31 -32.27 -27.82
CA ASN A 586 9.01 -32.16 -28.48
C ASN A 586 7.82 -32.66 -27.66
N CYS A 587 7.87 -32.68 -26.32
CA CYS A 587 6.86 -33.34 -25.49
C CYS A 587 5.42 -32.83 -25.66
N PHE A 588 5.24 -31.58 -26.00
CA PHE A 588 3.93 -30.93 -26.29
C PHE A 588 3.90 -30.20 -27.64
N SER A 589 4.90 -30.45 -28.54
CA SER A 589 4.92 -29.79 -29.82
C SER A 589 3.64 -30.07 -30.61
N PHE A 590 3.06 -29.00 -31.21
CA PHE A 590 1.80 -29.05 -31.98
C PHE A 590 0.55 -29.44 -31.20
N LEU A 591 0.56 -29.62 -29.90
CA LEU A 591 -0.55 -30.26 -29.16
C LEU A 591 -1.92 -29.66 -29.46
N PHE A 592 -2.05 -28.35 -29.47
CA PHE A 592 -3.29 -27.61 -29.76
C PHE A 592 -3.22 -26.82 -31.08
N CYS A 593 -2.26 -27.09 -31.94
CA CYS A 593 -2.12 -26.40 -33.23
C CYS A 593 -3.43 -26.43 -34.04
N ASN A 594 -3.86 -25.25 -34.54
CA ASN A 594 -5.10 -25.01 -35.26
C ASN A 594 -6.40 -25.32 -34.47
N CYS A 595 -6.39 -25.34 -33.16
CA CYS A 595 -7.58 -25.42 -32.34
C CYS A 595 -8.28 -24.04 -32.25
N THR A 596 -8.99 -23.66 -33.30
CA THR A 596 -9.63 -22.33 -33.41
C THR A 596 -10.73 -22.08 -32.39
N ALA A 597 -11.34 -23.13 -31.84
CA ALA A 597 -12.33 -23.04 -30.77
C ALA A 597 -11.69 -22.85 -29.36
N LEU A 598 -10.38 -23.00 -29.20
CA LEU A 598 -9.72 -22.85 -27.91
C LEU A 598 -9.65 -21.36 -27.51
N SER A 599 -10.30 -20.97 -26.40
CA SER A 599 -10.36 -19.58 -25.93
C SER A 599 -9.39 -19.24 -24.81
N SER A 600 -8.94 -20.23 -24.03
CA SER A 600 -7.88 -20.08 -23.02
C SER A 600 -6.92 -21.27 -23.03
N ALA A 601 -5.66 -21.01 -22.73
CA ALA A 601 -4.62 -22.02 -22.62
C ALA A 601 -4.57 -22.62 -21.20
N PRO A 602 -4.14 -23.88 -21.03
CA PRO A 602 -3.77 -24.42 -19.73
C PRO A 602 -2.51 -23.74 -19.20
N ALA A 603 -2.25 -23.85 -17.90
CA ALA A 603 -1.02 -23.39 -17.28
C ALA A 603 0.21 -24.19 -17.76
N LEU A 604 1.35 -23.51 -17.92
CA LEU A 604 2.63 -24.05 -18.39
C LEU A 604 3.72 -23.83 -17.33
N PRO A 605 3.66 -24.48 -16.15
CA PRO A 605 4.45 -24.11 -14.99
C PRO A 605 5.90 -24.62 -15.00
N ALA A 606 6.32 -25.33 -16.03
CA ALA A 606 7.68 -25.86 -16.10
C ALA A 606 8.74 -24.77 -15.97
N THR A 607 9.67 -24.95 -15.04
CA THR A 607 10.80 -24.04 -14.81
C THR A 607 12.05 -24.39 -15.62
N THR A 608 12.13 -25.63 -16.10
CA THR A 608 13.21 -26.14 -16.96
C THR A 608 12.61 -26.79 -18.20
N LEU A 609 12.98 -26.30 -19.37
CA LEU A 609 12.41 -26.73 -20.64
C LEU A 609 13.34 -27.69 -21.39
N ALA A 610 12.74 -28.57 -22.17
CA ALA A 610 13.43 -29.43 -23.12
C ALA A 610 13.39 -28.82 -24.54
N LYS A 611 14.27 -29.30 -25.42
CA LYS A 611 14.31 -28.86 -26.82
C LYS A 611 12.94 -29.01 -27.48
N SER A 612 12.46 -27.92 -28.11
CA SER A 612 11.21 -27.81 -28.87
C SER A 612 9.97 -28.31 -28.13
N CYS A 613 9.95 -28.25 -26.76
CA CYS A 613 8.88 -28.85 -25.96
C CYS A 613 7.52 -28.19 -26.18
N TYR A 614 7.46 -26.90 -26.49
CA TYR A 614 6.23 -26.17 -26.80
C TYR A 614 6.23 -25.61 -28.25
N TYR A 615 7.08 -26.17 -29.14
CA TYR A 615 7.14 -25.75 -30.52
C TYR A 615 5.76 -25.84 -31.19
N ARG A 616 5.26 -24.70 -31.75
CA ARG A 616 3.94 -24.54 -32.38
C ARG A 616 2.75 -25.05 -31.57
N MET A 617 2.86 -25.08 -30.24
CA MET A 617 1.84 -25.71 -29.38
C MET A 617 0.46 -25.11 -29.57
N PHE A 618 0.34 -23.81 -29.77
CA PHE A 618 -0.91 -23.07 -29.98
C PHE A 618 -0.98 -22.42 -31.38
N ALA A 619 -0.06 -22.68 -32.27
CA ALA A 619 -0.06 -22.03 -33.59
C ALA A 619 -1.41 -22.16 -34.27
N GLY A 620 -1.97 -21.07 -34.82
CA GLY A 620 -3.29 -21.05 -35.50
C GLY A 620 -4.50 -21.11 -34.55
N CYS A 621 -4.33 -21.01 -33.22
CA CYS A 621 -5.46 -20.94 -32.28
C CYS A 621 -6.07 -19.52 -32.29
N THR A 622 -6.89 -19.23 -33.33
CA THR A 622 -7.47 -17.88 -33.50
C THR A 622 -8.47 -17.47 -32.44
N GLY A 623 -9.07 -18.43 -31.71
CA GLY A 623 -9.95 -18.16 -30.57
C GLY A 623 -9.23 -17.85 -29.27
N LEU A 624 -7.91 -18.08 -29.18
CA LEU A 624 -7.13 -17.84 -27.99
C LEU A 624 -6.89 -16.33 -27.80
N THR A 625 -7.38 -15.78 -26.69
CA THR A 625 -7.36 -14.33 -26.42
C THR A 625 -6.27 -13.90 -25.46
N ASN A 626 -5.60 -14.83 -24.78
CA ASN A 626 -4.58 -14.55 -23.79
C ASN A 626 -3.40 -15.52 -23.90
N ALA A 627 -2.18 -15.03 -23.71
CA ALA A 627 -0.99 -15.87 -23.59
C ALA A 627 -0.81 -16.31 -22.13
N PRO A 628 -0.57 -17.58 -21.82
CA PRO A 628 -0.27 -18.06 -20.48
C PRO A 628 1.05 -17.50 -19.97
N ALA A 629 1.25 -17.47 -18.65
CA ALA A 629 2.52 -17.19 -18.05
C ALA A 629 3.57 -18.24 -18.42
N LEU A 630 4.82 -17.84 -18.62
CA LEU A 630 5.95 -18.69 -18.97
C LEU A 630 7.06 -18.55 -17.94
N PRO A 631 7.00 -19.26 -16.80
CA PRO A 631 7.88 -19.08 -15.66
C PRO A 631 9.27 -19.72 -15.82
N ALA A 632 9.55 -20.35 -16.96
CA ALA A 632 10.80 -21.09 -17.16
C ALA A 632 12.04 -20.20 -17.02
N THR A 633 12.94 -20.66 -16.18
CA THR A 633 14.26 -20.03 -15.97
C THR A 633 15.40 -20.75 -16.68
N THR A 634 15.19 -21.97 -17.16
CA THR A 634 16.14 -22.70 -18.02
C THR A 634 15.47 -22.99 -19.34
N LEU A 635 15.94 -22.34 -20.41
CA LEU A 635 15.40 -22.45 -21.75
C LEU A 635 16.21 -23.45 -22.57
N ALA A 636 15.61 -23.97 -23.63
CA ALA A 636 16.23 -24.91 -24.56
C ALA A 636 15.99 -24.51 -26.01
N GLU A 637 16.77 -25.08 -26.94
CA GLU A 637 16.65 -24.85 -28.37
C GLU A 637 15.19 -25.02 -28.84
N GLY A 638 14.64 -23.99 -29.51
CA GLY A 638 13.31 -24.01 -30.10
C GLY A 638 12.16 -24.19 -29.12
N CYS A 639 12.34 -24.03 -27.79
CA CYS A 639 11.34 -24.40 -26.79
C CYS A 639 10.02 -23.65 -26.92
N TYR A 640 10.05 -22.39 -27.35
CA TYR A 640 8.86 -21.56 -27.61
C TYR A 640 8.73 -21.12 -29.08
N GLN A 641 9.55 -21.66 -29.98
CA GLN A 641 9.54 -21.28 -31.38
C GLN A 641 8.12 -21.44 -31.97
N GLU A 642 7.61 -20.38 -32.64
CA GLU A 642 6.30 -20.31 -33.31
C GLU A 642 5.11 -20.71 -32.39
N MET A 643 5.25 -20.56 -31.07
CA MET A 643 4.28 -21.11 -30.11
C MET A 643 2.89 -20.53 -30.30
N PHE A 644 2.76 -19.25 -30.61
CA PHE A 644 1.51 -18.53 -30.83
C PHE A 644 1.39 -17.97 -32.25
N ASP A 645 2.15 -18.51 -33.21
CA ASP A 645 2.08 -18.11 -34.61
C ASP A 645 0.64 -18.17 -35.14
N GLY A 646 0.12 -17.08 -35.71
CA GLY A 646 -1.24 -16.99 -36.24
C GLY A 646 -2.38 -16.97 -35.22
N CYS A 647 -2.09 -16.81 -33.92
CA CYS A 647 -3.10 -16.60 -32.87
C CYS A 647 -3.65 -15.18 -32.92
N THR A 648 -4.51 -14.87 -33.86
CA THR A 648 -5.04 -13.51 -34.12
C THR A 648 -5.85 -12.92 -32.96
N GLY A 649 -6.38 -13.77 -32.07
CA GLY A 649 -7.10 -13.34 -30.86
C GLY A 649 -6.17 -12.82 -29.73
N ILE A 650 -4.88 -13.16 -29.74
CA ILE A 650 -3.90 -12.61 -28.79
C ILE A 650 -3.49 -11.23 -29.25
N VAL A 651 -3.72 -10.22 -28.41
CA VAL A 651 -3.32 -8.84 -28.68
C VAL A 651 -2.21 -8.46 -27.70
N LEU A 652 -0.95 -8.46 -28.18
CA LEU A 652 0.23 -8.13 -27.39
C LEU A 652 0.83 -6.80 -27.87
N ASN A 653 1.11 -5.89 -26.93
CA ASN A 653 1.63 -4.56 -27.23
C ASN A 653 2.96 -4.29 -26.50
N THR A 654 3.81 -3.44 -27.07
CA THR A 654 5.04 -2.97 -26.43
C THR A 654 4.77 -1.91 -25.37
N GLU A 655 3.66 -1.19 -25.49
CA GLU A 655 3.26 -0.12 -24.57
C GLU A 655 1.73 -0.10 -24.44
N GLY A 656 1.23 0.53 -23.39
CA GLY A 656 -0.20 0.83 -23.26
C GLY A 656 -0.90 0.08 -22.13
N PRO A 657 -2.22 0.26 -22.03
CA PRO A 657 -3.01 -0.42 -21.03
C PRO A 657 -3.10 -1.93 -21.37
N GLY A 658 -2.88 -2.78 -20.38
CA GLY A 658 -2.98 -4.24 -20.53
C GLY A 658 -2.38 -4.97 -19.34
N MET A 659 -2.61 -6.27 -19.27
CA MET A 659 -1.94 -7.13 -18.29
C MET A 659 -0.45 -7.25 -18.64
N PRO A 660 0.48 -6.96 -17.71
CA PRO A 660 1.89 -7.16 -17.96
C PRO A 660 2.19 -8.64 -18.18
N TRP A 661 2.95 -8.92 -19.23
CA TRP A 661 3.44 -10.24 -19.59
C TRP A 661 4.93 -10.18 -19.96
N SER A 662 5.72 -11.14 -19.50
CA SER A 662 7.16 -11.17 -19.77
C SER A 662 7.72 -12.59 -19.69
N ILE A 663 8.88 -12.79 -20.31
CA ILE A 663 9.78 -13.90 -19.99
C ILE A 663 10.59 -13.48 -18.75
N PRO A 664 10.77 -14.34 -17.73
CA PRO A 664 11.49 -13.98 -16.52
C PRO A 664 12.87 -13.38 -16.77
N ALA A 665 13.21 -12.29 -16.08
CA ALA A 665 14.49 -11.59 -16.25
C ALA A 665 15.72 -12.46 -15.88
N ASN A 666 15.52 -13.51 -15.09
CA ASN A 666 16.54 -14.48 -14.71
C ASN A 666 16.52 -15.74 -15.60
N ALA A 667 15.82 -15.72 -16.75
CA ALA A 667 15.82 -16.84 -17.67
C ALA A 667 17.20 -16.98 -18.34
N ASP A 668 17.73 -18.20 -18.35
CA ASP A 668 18.97 -18.57 -19.02
C ASP A 668 18.68 -19.22 -20.37
N ALA A 669 19.09 -18.52 -21.42
CA ALA A 669 19.03 -18.99 -22.81
C ALA A 669 20.41 -19.40 -23.34
N ALA A 670 21.43 -19.59 -22.50
CA ALA A 670 22.75 -19.98 -22.93
C ALA A 670 22.72 -21.33 -23.66
N GLY A 671 23.05 -21.35 -24.96
CA GLY A 671 22.97 -22.53 -25.80
C GLY A 671 21.58 -22.88 -26.35
N ALA A 672 20.54 -22.12 -25.99
CA ALA A 672 19.19 -22.27 -26.51
C ALA A 672 19.03 -21.49 -27.84
N THR A 673 19.53 -22.03 -28.94
CA THR A 673 19.34 -21.40 -30.26
C THR A 673 17.85 -21.41 -30.65
N ASP A 674 17.39 -20.34 -31.30
CA ASP A 674 16.05 -20.23 -31.90
C ASP A 674 14.89 -20.46 -30.91
N TRP A 675 15.12 -20.25 -29.61
CA TRP A 675 14.20 -20.64 -28.56
C TRP A 675 12.82 -19.97 -28.66
N ASN A 676 12.68 -18.80 -29.28
CA ASN A 676 11.47 -18.00 -29.40
C ASN A 676 11.23 -17.38 -30.78
N ILE A 677 11.89 -17.84 -31.83
CA ILE A 677 11.71 -17.32 -33.19
C ILE A 677 10.23 -17.41 -33.57
N ASP A 678 9.71 -16.30 -34.14
CA ASP A 678 8.34 -16.16 -34.64
C ASP A 678 7.26 -16.52 -33.59
N MET A 679 7.59 -16.41 -32.31
CA MET A 679 6.71 -16.83 -31.21
C MET A 679 5.34 -16.18 -31.26
N PHE A 680 5.24 -14.89 -31.61
CA PHE A 680 4.01 -14.13 -31.76
C PHE A 680 3.77 -13.66 -33.21
N ALA A 681 4.33 -14.34 -34.21
CA ALA A 681 4.08 -13.99 -35.61
C ALA A 681 2.59 -14.11 -35.93
N GLY A 682 2.04 -13.14 -36.68
CA GLY A 682 0.62 -13.16 -37.08
C GLY A 682 -0.39 -13.00 -35.93
N THR A 683 0.03 -12.65 -34.72
CA THR A 683 -0.88 -12.25 -33.60
C THR A 683 -1.39 -10.82 -33.78
N GLY A 684 -2.39 -10.44 -33.00
CA GLY A 684 -2.87 -9.05 -32.92
C GLY A 684 -1.94 -8.16 -32.08
N GLY A 685 -2.19 -6.85 -32.12
CA GLY A 685 -1.45 -5.87 -31.34
C GLY A 685 -0.25 -5.28 -32.07
N THR A 686 0.57 -4.50 -31.33
CA THR A 686 1.73 -3.79 -31.87
C THR A 686 3.02 -4.63 -31.84
N PHE A 687 3.02 -5.72 -31.08
CA PHE A 687 4.15 -6.65 -30.98
C PHE A 687 3.79 -8.00 -31.59
N THR A 688 4.51 -8.39 -32.64
CA THR A 688 4.30 -9.65 -33.40
C THR A 688 5.60 -10.40 -33.64
N GLY A 689 6.58 -10.26 -32.73
CA GLY A 689 7.93 -10.82 -32.88
C GLY A 689 8.30 -11.85 -31.81
N ALA A 690 9.60 -11.99 -31.61
CA ALA A 690 10.19 -12.79 -30.57
C ALA A 690 10.41 -11.94 -29.31
N PRO A 691 9.84 -12.25 -28.15
CA PRO A 691 9.96 -11.47 -26.94
C PRO A 691 11.38 -11.58 -26.36
N ALA A 692 11.89 -10.46 -25.81
CA ALA A 692 13.17 -10.43 -25.11
C ALA A 692 13.01 -10.87 -23.64
N ILE A 693 14.06 -11.47 -23.08
CA ILE A 693 14.13 -11.85 -21.67
C ILE A 693 14.12 -10.60 -20.79
N GLY A 694 13.22 -10.57 -19.79
CA GLY A 694 13.08 -9.48 -18.82
C GLY A 694 12.35 -8.24 -19.32
N GLU A 695 12.01 -8.18 -20.61
CA GLU A 695 11.19 -7.09 -21.15
C GLU A 695 9.70 -7.34 -20.84
N THR A 696 8.98 -6.24 -20.58
CA THR A 696 7.55 -6.30 -20.27
C THR A 696 6.74 -5.90 -21.50
N TYR A 697 5.79 -6.75 -21.86
CA TYR A 697 4.77 -6.53 -22.87
C TYR A 697 3.40 -6.45 -22.23
N TYR A 698 2.38 -5.98 -22.95
CA TYR A 698 1.04 -5.75 -22.40
C TYR A 698 -0.02 -6.49 -23.20
N LEU A 699 -0.68 -7.47 -22.57
CA LEU A 699 -1.82 -8.18 -23.17
C LEU A 699 -3.07 -7.31 -23.05
N ALA A 700 -3.70 -7.00 -24.19
CA ALA A 700 -4.93 -6.21 -24.22
C ALA A 700 -6.18 -7.02 -23.88
N SER A 701 -6.13 -8.36 -23.97
CA SER A 701 -7.19 -9.25 -23.53
C SER A 701 -7.22 -9.34 -22.00
N GLY A 702 -8.37 -9.05 -21.43
CA GLY A 702 -8.54 -8.96 -19.97
C GLY A 702 -8.70 -7.53 -19.47
N LEU A 703 -8.53 -6.52 -20.34
CA LEU A 703 -9.06 -5.21 -20.03
C LEU A 703 -10.60 -5.30 -20.01
N PRO A 704 -11.24 -4.81 -18.94
CA PRO A 704 -12.69 -4.69 -18.94
C PRO A 704 -13.14 -3.87 -20.13
N ALA A 705 -14.40 -4.04 -20.56
CA ALA A 705 -15.03 -3.18 -21.55
C ALA A 705 -14.71 -1.71 -21.18
N ALA A 706 -14.39 -0.90 -22.18
CA ALA A 706 -14.06 0.51 -21.95
C ALA A 706 -15.07 1.11 -20.95
N PRO A 707 -14.58 1.82 -19.90
CA PRO A 707 -15.46 2.33 -18.86
C PRO A 707 -16.60 3.13 -19.50
N ALA A 708 -17.84 2.77 -19.21
CA ALA A 708 -19.01 3.47 -19.70
C ALA A 708 -19.44 4.50 -18.65
N PHE A 709 -19.85 5.68 -19.12
CA PHE A 709 -20.55 6.63 -18.24
C PHE A 709 -21.84 5.99 -17.77
N ALA A 710 -22.26 6.30 -16.53
CA ALA A 710 -23.49 5.76 -15.97
C ALA A 710 -24.69 5.99 -16.91
N ALA A 711 -25.46 4.93 -17.14
CA ALA A 711 -26.58 4.96 -18.09
C ALA A 711 -27.85 5.66 -17.52
N ASP A 712 -27.85 6.01 -16.24
CA ASP A 712 -28.93 6.66 -15.50
C ASP A 712 -29.14 8.15 -15.85
N GLY A 713 -28.31 8.71 -16.73
CA GLY A 713 -28.28 10.13 -17.07
C GLY A 713 -27.42 10.98 -16.12
N GLU A 714 -26.85 10.36 -15.07
CA GLU A 714 -25.98 11.01 -14.08
C GLU A 714 -24.49 10.75 -14.32
N GLY A 715 -24.14 10.13 -15.45
CA GLY A 715 -22.75 9.82 -15.80
C GLY A 715 -21.83 11.02 -15.93
N PHE A 716 -22.41 12.19 -16.20
CA PHE A 716 -21.71 13.46 -16.20
C PHE A 716 -22.63 14.58 -15.71
N VAL A 717 -22.46 15.03 -14.48
CA VAL A 717 -23.28 16.06 -13.85
C VAL A 717 -22.44 17.32 -13.62
N ILE A 718 -22.96 18.45 -14.07
CA ILE A 718 -22.34 19.76 -13.85
C ILE A 718 -23.14 20.48 -12.76
N GLY A 719 -22.52 20.70 -11.62
CA GLY A 719 -23.04 21.52 -10.52
C GLY A 719 -22.40 22.90 -10.46
N ASP A 720 -22.86 23.72 -9.52
CA ASP A 720 -22.22 25.01 -9.23
C ASP A 720 -20.85 24.79 -8.56
N GLY A 721 -19.77 24.99 -9.33
CA GLY A 721 -18.40 24.88 -8.87
C GLY A 721 -17.73 23.51 -9.05
N THR A 722 -18.44 22.44 -9.39
CA THR A 722 -17.88 21.10 -9.61
C THR A 722 -18.52 20.38 -10.81
N ALA A 723 -17.77 19.47 -11.43
CA ALA A 723 -18.29 18.47 -12.36
C ALA A 723 -18.07 17.08 -11.78
N THR A 724 -19.10 16.25 -11.81
CA THR A 724 -19.02 14.86 -11.36
C THR A 724 -19.03 13.92 -12.56
N ILE A 725 -18.05 13.01 -12.62
CA ILE A 725 -17.96 11.94 -13.63
C ILE A 725 -18.19 10.63 -12.90
N LYS A 726 -19.27 9.93 -13.27
CA LYS A 726 -19.68 8.65 -12.69
C LYS A 726 -19.48 7.54 -13.71
N ILE A 727 -18.70 6.54 -13.35
CA ILE A 727 -18.37 5.38 -14.16
C ILE A 727 -19.07 4.17 -13.54
N ASP A 728 -19.96 3.56 -14.28
CA ASP A 728 -20.59 2.27 -13.93
C ASP A 728 -19.78 1.11 -14.51
N ASN A 729 -20.02 -0.11 -14.01
CA ASN A 729 -19.29 -1.32 -14.35
C ASN A 729 -17.77 -1.20 -14.09
N ALA A 730 -17.39 -0.42 -13.09
CA ALA A 730 -15.99 -0.38 -12.65
C ALA A 730 -15.61 -1.75 -12.08
N GLU A 731 -14.43 -2.26 -12.46
CA GLU A 731 -13.91 -3.51 -11.91
C GLU A 731 -13.05 -3.26 -10.68
N SER A 732 -13.35 -3.97 -9.61
CA SER A 732 -12.61 -3.88 -8.35
C SER A 732 -11.13 -4.23 -8.57
N GLY A 733 -10.24 -3.41 -8.04
CA GLY A 733 -8.80 -3.56 -8.18
C GLY A 733 -8.18 -2.75 -9.32
N LEU A 734 -8.94 -2.33 -10.33
CA LEU A 734 -8.42 -1.47 -11.39
C LEU A 734 -8.33 -0.01 -10.97
N TRP A 735 -7.35 0.68 -11.53
CA TRP A 735 -7.19 2.12 -11.37
C TRP A 735 -7.86 2.87 -12.51
N TYR A 736 -8.61 3.91 -12.17
CA TYR A 736 -9.29 4.80 -13.10
C TYR A 736 -8.67 6.18 -12.99
N THR A 737 -8.32 6.78 -14.13
CA THR A 737 -7.69 8.11 -14.20
C THR A 737 -8.43 8.96 -15.19
N VAL A 738 -8.78 10.18 -14.80
CA VAL A 738 -9.40 11.16 -15.69
C VAL A 738 -8.35 12.09 -16.26
N TYR A 739 -8.40 12.28 -17.56
CA TYR A 739 -7.61 13.27 -18.28
C TYR A 739 -8.53 14.29 -18.95
N ARG A 740 -8.05 15.52 -19.08
CA ARG A 740 -8.75 16.60 -19.79
C ARG A 740 -7.92 17.16 -20.93
N VAL A 741 -8.61 17.74 -21.88
CA VAL A 741 -8.04 18.65 -22.88
C VAL A 741 -9.05 19.76 -23.16
N ASP A 742 -8.59 20.98 -23.37
CA ASP A 742 -9.46 22.14 -23.62
C ASP A 742 -9.80 22.27 -25.12
N ASP A 743 -9.03 21.63 -26.00
CA ASP A 743 -9.25 21.57 -27.45
C ASP A 743 -8.86 20.19 -28.00
N LEU A 744 -9.76 19.52 -28.72
CA LEU A 744 -9.54 18.19 -29.30
C LEU A 744 -8.46 18.13 -30.39
N THR A 745 -8.00 19.26 -30.88
CA THR A 745 -6.85 19.33 -31.82
C THR A 745 -5.51 19.15 -31.09
N GLN A 746 -5.50 19.23 -29.76
CA GLN A 746 -4.32 19.05 -28.93
C GLN A 746 -4.14 17.56 -28.61
N THR A 747 -2.89 17.10 -28.68
CA THR A 747 -2.52 15.72 -28.32
C THR A 747 -2.14 15.55 -26.85
N ASN A 748 -1.86 16.64 -26.14
CA ASN A 748 -1.40 16.62 -24.76
C ASN A 748 -2.59 16.64 -23.78
N TRP A 749 -3.02 15.46 -23.37
CA TRP A 749 -4.04 15.26 -22.34
C TRP A 749 -3.43 15.44 -20.96
N VAL A 750 -4.04 16.27 -20.13
CA VAL A 750 -3.56 16.57 -18.77
C VAL A 750 -4.34 15.72 -17.76
N LYS A 751 -3.63 14.98 -16.91
CA LYS A 751 -4.23 14.25 -15.78
C LYS A 751 -4.91 15.21 -14.82
N ILE A 752 -6.11 14.87 -14.34
CA ILE A 752 -6.87 15.65 -13.39
C ILE A 752 -7.12 14.84 -12.12
N GLY A 753 -6.70 15.42 -11.01
CA GLY A 753 -6.88 14.79 -9.70
C GLY A 753 -6.13 13.46 -9.57
N ASP A 754 -6.42 12.74 -8.51
CA ASP A 754 -5.82 11.45 -8.24
C ASP A 754 -6.52 10.34 -9.02
N SER A 755 -5.77 9.31 -9.35
CA SER A 755 -6.35 8.08 -9.89
C SER A 755 -7.08 7.34 -8.77
N ILE A 756 -8.24 6.77 -9.06
CA ILE A 756 -9.06 6.05 -8.08
C ILE A 756 -9.01 4.56 -8.40
N GLN A 757 -8.60 3.76 -7.42
CA GLN A 757 -8.74 2.31 -7.54
C GLN A 757 -10.18 1.92 -7.22
N ALA A 758 -10.83 1.21 -8.12
CA ALA A 758 -12.19 0.75 -7.88
C ALA A 758 -12.22 -0.32 -6.78
N THR A 759 -13.10 -0.13 -5.82
CA THR A 759 -13.41 -1.11 -4.76
C THR A 759 -14.78 -1.76 -4.95
N GLY A 760 -15.48 -1.41 -6.03
CA GLY A 760 -16.81 -1.90 -6.38
C GLY A 760 -17.14 -1.63 -7.84
N SER A 761 -18.39 -1.80 -8.22
CA SER A 761 -18.87 -1.63 -9.61
C SER A 761 -19.03 -0.18 -10.07
N GLN A 762 -18.65 0.78 -9.26
CA GLN A 762 -18.78 2.19 -9.58
C GLN A 762 -17.60 3.02 -9.10
N VAL A 763 -17.14 4.00 -9.89
CA VAL A 763 -16.14 5.01 -9.55
C VAL A 763 -16.70 6.39 -9.84
N ILE A 764 -16.52 7.33 -8.91
CA ILE A 764 -17.01 8.70 -9.01
C ILE A 764 -15.83 9.66 -8.87
N PHE A 765 -15.64 10.52 -9.87
CA PHE A 765 -14.69 11.63 -9.84
C PHE A 765 -15.42 12.94 -9.63
N THR A 766 -14.97 13.76 -8.69
CA THR A 766 -15.45 15.13 -8.51
C THR A 766 -14.34 16.09 -8.91
N ILE A 767 -14.58 16.90 -9.92
CA ILE A 767 -13.58 17.77 -10.56
C ILE A 767 -13.98 19.23 -10.33
N PRO A 768 -13.06 20.10 -9.83
CA PRO A 768 -13.34 21.53 -9.74
C PRO A 768 -13.62 22.15 -11.12
N ARG A 769 -14.71 22.89 -11.21
CA ARG A 769 -15.09 23.62 -12.42
C ARG A 769 -14.39 24.97 -12.49
N ASP A 770 -13.74 25.23 -13.61
CA ASP A 770 -13.23 26.56 -13.93
C ASP A 770 -14.24 27.28 -14.85
N PRO A 771 -14.96 28.28 -14.36
CA PRO A 771 -16.01 28.95 -15.14
C PRO A 771 -15.44 29.79 -16.31
N THR A 772 -14.14 30.01 -16.34
CA THR A 772 -13.49 30.80 -17.41
C THR A 772 -13.21 29.99 -18.68
N VAL A 773 -13.29 28.65 -18.60
CA VAL A 773 -13.05 27.78 -19.74
C VAL A 773 -14.38 27.22 -20.26
N PRO A 774 -14.86 27.66 -21.43
CA PRO A 774 -16.21 27.39 -21.93
C PRO A 774 -16.42 25.95 -22.41
N ARG A 775 -15.35 25.22 -22.73
CA ARG A 775 -15.39 23.81 -23.20
C ARG A 775 -14.21 23.03 -22.65
N ARG A 776 -14.48 21.78 -22.22
CA ARG A 776 -13.47 20.81 -21.85
C ARG A 776 -13.90 19.43 -22.31
N PHE A 777 -12.92 18.64 -22.73
CA PHE A 777 -13.11 17.25 -23.09
C PHE A 777 -12.42 16.38 -22.06
N PHE A 778 -13.02 15.27 -21.72
CA PHE A 778 -12.51 14.33 -20.73
C PHE A 778 -12.39 12.93 -21.34
N LYS A 779 -11.39 12.21 -20.93
CA LYS A 779 -11.30 10.76 -21.15
C LYS A 779 -10.97 10.07 -19.84
N VAL A 780 -11.48 8.87 -19.66
CA VAL A 780 -11.14 7.99 -18.54
C VAL A 780 -10.25 6.87 -19.09
N VAL A 781 -9.17 6.60 -18.37
CA VAL A 781 -8.21 5.53 -18.70
C VAL A 781 -8.16 4.58 -17.51
N THR A 782 -8.19 3.28 -17.81
CA THR A 782 -8.03 2.23 -16.80
C THR A 782 -6.62 1.66 -16.82
N SER A 783 -6.10 1.25 -15.68
CA SER A 783 -4.81 0.55 -15.55
C SER A 783 -4.83 -0.46 -14.41
N PHE A 784 -3.99 -1.48 -14.48
CA PHE A 784 -3.81 -2.48 -13.42
C PHE A 784 -2.85 -2.02 -12.31
N THR A 785 -2.04 -1.02 -12.58
CA THR A 785 -1.12 -0.39 -11.63
C THR A 785 -1.52 1.05 -11.39
N ALA A 786 -1.18 1.60 -10.23
CA ALA A 786 -1.36 3.03 -9.96
C ALA A 786 -0.58 3.84 -11.01
N PRO A 787 -1.26 4.69 -11.79
CA PRO A 787 -0.63 5.48 -12.85
C PRO A 787 0.13 6.69 -12.31
#